data_662e5555c85f87b6cb507cb7fe9e65b8
#
_entry.id   662e5555c85f87b6cb507cb7fe9e65b8
#
_cell.length_a   1.000
_cell.length_b   1.000
_cell.length_c   1.000
_cell.angle_alpha   90.00
_cell.angle_beta   90.00
_cell.angle_gamma   90.00
#
_symmetry.space_group_name_H-M   'P 1'
#
loop_
_entity.id
_entity.type
_entity.pdbx_description
1 polymer ?
#
loop_
_entity_poly.entity_id
_entity_poly.type
_entity_poly.pdbx_seq_one_letter_code
_entity_poly.pdbx_strand_id
1 'polypeptide(L)'
;MKIEIFDIEIYPNYFLLNSIIFDSKKRRSFIIDENVNDLQKILLWIKEKNITRCGHNLLGFDNLLLSYLYKNQSKLENSSNLYIVSELKRICDKIINKKRDEKWDAEMQILFDFKFNCIDTLAIMNTVDKVGLKQASINLKYYNVQELPYPPDSVLKEEEKLIVKEYCFNDCEISCLLYEKKIPDLELRKDVTKRYKINASNLNDTGIAKKILDDYYSKATNQEVKSFNKLRSYNKPFLLKEILPIINFKTKPFKDLYEWFKIQEITEKTEILIEEEGLEFKKAKIKYDLKLSNITVRFALGGVHSIDKPGKFISSSNESLEDFDFDSYYPNLLLNYKVKPRHVSNEFLDIVSTLTKERIKDKKEGRKKEADIKKIVINSIYGLMGSDYYWLKDTKALLKITITGQLWLAKLCENLLLNNINVISINTDGILCLVKKEQIELYKSICDSISEEIKIKGEYTSYKEYIRRDVNNFMSIDLQDKVKQKGKYFTTEISLNKGYYYPIVAKALNLFYTKNISVEKTIKEEKDIFMFIASQKVDTNKFNAEFHYFDNNIMNINYLQKINRWVVTKTGGKFLKVENEFSKTERINKKTLEKKELTKANLKTKIIGIETSSLLTIINKVEDKIYDLNYNFYIKICKDTIELINPSIIQTTLF
;
A
#
# COMPACT_ATOMS: atom_id res chain seq x y z
N MET A 1 20.84 -7.16 21.28
CA MET A 1 20.51 -8.44 20.60
C MET A 1 21.09 -8.30 19.21
N LYS A 2 21.98 -9.20 18.81
CA LYS A 2 22.67 -9.14 17.52
C LYS A 2 21.70 -9.50 16.39
N ILE A 3 21.67 -8.72 15.34
CA ILE A 3 20.84 -8.95 14.15
C ILE A 3 21.72 -9.45 13.02
N GLU A 4 21.28 -10.49 12.35
CA GLU A 4 21.92 -11.03 11.15
C GLU A 4 20.89 -11.13 10.03
N ILE A 5 21.14 -10.41 8.94
CA ILE A 5 20.31 -10.38 7.76
C ILE A 5 20.75 -11.51 6.84
N PHE A 6 19.80 -12.26 6.26
CA PHE A 6 20.14 -13.37 5.37
C PHE A 6 19.15 -13.52 4.22
N ASP A 7 19.61 -14.20 3.20
CA ASP A 7 18.86 -14.57 2.01
C ASP A 7 19.35 -15.92 1.46
N ILE A 8 18.49 -16.66 0.75
CA ILE A 8 18.81 -17.98 0.19
C ILE A 8 18.55 -17.99 -1.32
N GLU A 9 19.54 -18.51 -2.07
CA GLU A 9 19.40 -18.80 -3.49
C GLU A 9 19.54 -20.30 -3.75
N ILE A 10 18.71 -20.83 -4.65
CA ILE A 10 18.71 -22.25 -4.95
C ILE A 10 18.56 -22.53 -6.46
N TYR A 11 19.46 -23.35 -6.98
CA TYR A 11 19.52 -23.86 -8.35
C TYR A 11 19.64 -25.38 -8.34
N PRO A 12 19.47 -26.08 -9.46
CA PRO A 12 19.54 -27.53 -9.50
C PRO A 12 20.83 -28.16 -8.95
N ASN A 13 21.97 -27.45 -9.06
CA ASN A 13 23.28 -27.91 -8.59
C ASN A 13 23.91 -26.99 -7.54
N TYR A 14 23.16 -26.00 -6.98
CA TYR A 14 23.76 -25.01 -6.09
C TYR A 14 22.76 -24.52 -5.05
N PHE A 15 23.11 -24.64 -3.78
CA PHE A 15 22.44 -24.00 -2.65
C PHE A 15 23.39 -22.98 -2.04
N LEU A 16 22.89 -21.78 -1.81
CA LEU A 16 23.62 -20.69 -1.19
C LEU A 16 22.78 -20.04 -0.10
N LEU A 17 23.34 -19.87 1.08
CA LEU A 17 22.85 -19.00 2.14
C LEU A 17 23.90 -17.92 2.39
N ASN A 18 23.57 -16.68 2.09
CA ASN A 18 24.39 -15.52 2.43
C ASN A 18 23.81 -14.79 3.63
N SER A 19 24.69 -14.25 4.47
CA SER A 19 24.24 -13.38 5.59
C SER A 19 25.20 -12.23 5.84
N ILE A 20 24.62 -11.15 6.44
CA ILE A 20 25.32 -9.94 6.86
C ILE A 20 24.97 -9.67 8.33
N ILE A 21 25.98 -9.60 9.19
CA ILE A 21 25.80 -9.15 10.56
C ILE A 21 25.57 -7.65 10.54
N PHE A 22 24.41 -7.19 10.94
CA PHE A 22 23.93 -5.83 10.71
C PHE A 22 24.90 -4.74 11.25
N ASP A 23 25.35 -4.88 12.48
CA ASP A 23 26.20 -3.87 13.13
C ASP A 23 27.63 -3.85 12.57
N SER A 24 28.25 -5.02 12.38
CA SER A 24 29.66 -5.14 11.96
C SER A 24 29.84 -5.21 10.44
N LYS A 25 28.75 -5.33 9.68
CA LYS A 25 28.72 -5.54 8.23
C LYS A 25 29.52 -6.77 7.78
N LYS A 26 29.83 -7.70 8.70
CA LYS A 26 30.55 -8.94 8.39
C LYS A 26 29.68 -9.86 7.55
N ARG A 27 30.17 -10.24 6.37
CA ARG A 27 29.54 -11.18 5.45
C ARG A 27 29.91 -12.61 5.82
N ARG A 28 28.96 -13.55 5.65
CA ARG A 28 29.12 -14.99 5.75
C ARG A 28 28.46 -15.65 4.56
N SER A 29 29.00 -16.76 4.08
CA SER A 29 28.40 -17.60 3.04
C SER A 29 28.46 -19.04 3.47
N PHE A 30 27.39 -19.79 3.18
CA PHE A 30 27.28 -21.22 3.35
C PHE A 30 26.83 -21.83 2.03
N ILE A 31 27.55 -22.85 1.56
CA ILE A 31 27.36 -23.40 0.22
C ILE A 31 27.17 -24.91 0.33
N ILE A 32 26.26 -25.45 -0.48
CA ILE A 32 26.17 -26.87 -0.76
C ILE A 32 26.12 -27.02 -2.28
N ASP A 33 27.15 -27.63 -2.83
CA ASP A 33 27.26 -28.00 -4.28
C ASP A 33 28.07 -29.24 -4.43
N GLU A 34 28.46 -29.60 -5.66
CA GLU A 34 29.26 -30.78 -5.93
C GLU A 34 30.59 -30.83 -5.14
N ASN A 35 31.20 -29.67 -4.86
CA ASN A 35 32.53 -29.53 -4.26
C ASN A 35 32.50 -29.14 -2.77
N VAL A 36 31.43 -28.48 -2.31
CA VAL A 36 31.31 -27.92 -0.96
C VAL A 36 30.07 -28.44 -0.25
N ASN A 37 30.23 -28.78 1.03
CA ASN A 37 29.13 -29.19 1.90
C ASN A 37 29.19 -28.46 3.24
N ASP A 38 28.47 -27.37 3.35
CA ASP A 38 28.36 -26.60 4.59
C ASP A 38 27.13 -26.99 5.43
N LEU A 39 26.49 -28.14 5.19
CA LEU A 39 25.28 -28.57 5.93
C LEU A 39 25.46 -28.47 7.44
N GLN A 40 26.54 -28.98 8.00
CA GLN A 40 26.79 -28.90 9.45
C GLN A 40 26.95 -27.48 9.94
N LYS A 41 27.61 -26.60 9.18
CA LYS A 41 27.75 -25.19 9.52
C LYS A 41 26.39 -24.48 9.51
N ILE A 42 25.51 -24.80 8.54
CA ILE A 42 24.15 -24.27 8.44
C ILE A 42 23.32 -24.73 9.64
N LEU A 43 23.38 -26.01 10.02
CA LEU A 43 22.67 -26.54 11.17
C LEU A 43 23.11 -25.88 12.49
N LEU A 44 24.42 -25.65 12.66
CA LEU A 44 24.96 -24.90 13.81
C LEU A 44 24.46 -23.45 13.79
N TRP A 45 24.50 -22.79 12.62
CA TRP A 45 23.98 -21.43 12.45
C TRP A 45 22.49 -21.32 12.78
N ILE A 46 21.66 -22.30 12.40
CA ILE A 46 20.24 -22.38 12.76
C ILE A 46 20.04 -22.44 14.29
N LYS A 47 20.90 -23.22 14.98
CA LYS A 47 20.82 -23.47 16.43
C LYS A 47 21.36 -22.31 17.29
N GLU A 48 22.03 -21.32 16.71
CA GLU A 48 22.63 -20.18 17.44
C GLU A 48 21.56 -19.28 18.07
N LYS A 49 21.48 -19.26 19.41
CA LYS A 49 20.36 -18.65 20.17
C LYS A 49 20.48 -17.15 20.38
N ASN A 50 21.69 -16.57 20.36
CA ASN A 50 21.93 -15.17 20.75
C ASN A 50 21.81 -14.19 19.58
N ILE A 51 21.35 -14.63 18.44
CA ILE A 51 21.20 -13.85 17.21
C ILE A 51 19.76 -13.94 16.75
N THR A 52 19.18 -12.80 16.38
CA THR A 52 17.90 -12.76 15.67
C THR A 52 18.18 -12.64 14.17
N ARG A 53 17.65 -13.58 13.42
CA ARG A 53 17.74 -13.56 11.96
C ARG A 53 16.71 -12.60 11.38
N CYS A 54 17.03 -11.94 10.28
CA CYS A 54 16.10 -11.06 9.60
C CYS A 54 16.26 -11.20 8.09
N GLY A 55 15.18 -11.00 7.35
CA GLY A 55 15.17 -10.98 5.90
C GLY A 55 13.79 -10.60 5.36
N HIS A 56 13.56 -10.85 4.08
CA HIS A 56 12.33 -10.45 3.40
C HIS A 56 11.60 -11.65 2.82
N ASN A 57 10.37 -11.91 3.27
CA ASN A 57 9.55 -13.08 2.93
C ASN A 57 10.07 -14.40 3.52
N LEU A 58 10.82 -14.34 4.61
CA LEU A 58 11.41 -15.51 5.25
C LEU A 58 10.38 -16.59 5.62
N LEU A 59 9.24 -16.18 6.18
CA LEU A 59 8.18 -17.10 6.60
C LEU A 59 7.51 -17.82 5.43
N GLY A 60 7.55 -17.21 4.25
CA GLY A 60 6.95 -17.75 3.05
C GLY A 60 7.91 -18.58 2.19
N PHE A 61 9.23 -18.50 2.42
CA PHE A 61 10.22 -19.14 1.57
C PHE A 61 11.41 -19.70 2.37
N ASP A 62 12.36 -18.88 2.79
CA ASP A 62 13.65 -19.30 3.32
C ASP A 62 13.51 -20.21 4.54
N ASN A 63 12.62 -19.89 5.45
CA ASN A 63 12.39 -20.69 6.65
C ASN A 63 11.88 -22.11 6.34
N LEU A 64 11.22 -22.31 5.23
CA LEU A 64 10.77 -23.65 4.83
C LEU A 64 11.94 -24.51 4.36
N LEU A 65 12.89 -23.93 3.66
CA LEU A 65 14.14 -24.60 3.26
C LEU A 65 14.99 -24.93 4.49
N LEU A 66 15.16 -23.98 5.42
CA LEU A 66 15.87 -24.21 6.68
C LEU A 66 15.18 -25.26 7.56
N SER A 67 13.85 -25.26 7.59
CA SER A 67 13.05 -26.27 8.27
C SER A 67 13.30 -27.66 7.71
N TYR A 68 13.36 -27.78 6.38
CA TYR A 68 13.64 -29.04 5.72
C TYR A 68 15.02 -29.58 6.11
N LEU A 69 16.06 -28.75 6.04
CA LEU A 69 17.41 -29.12 6.46
C LEU A 69 17.44 -29.58 7.93
N TYR A 70 16.81 -28.81 8.83
CA TYR A 70 16.82 -29.11 10.24
C TYR A 70 16.07 -30.39 10.59
N LYS A 71 14.90 -30.61 10.00
CA LYS A 71 14.05 -31.78 10.32
C LYS A 71 14.56 -33.09 9.70
N ASN A 72 15.30 -32.97 8.58
CA ASN A 72 15.83 -34.14 7.88
C ASN A 72 17.36 -34.33 8.08
N GLN A 73 17.97 -33.65 9.09
CA GLN A 73 19.42 -33.63 9.28
C GLN A 73 20.04 -35.03 9.23
N SER A 74 19.53 -36.03 9.96
CA SER A 74 20.10 -37.38 10.04
C SER A 74 20.09 -38.11 8.70
N LYS A 75 19.12 -37.85 7.84
CA LYS A 75 19.07 -38.40 6.48
C LYS A 75 20.09 -37.69 5.57
N LEU A 76 20.12 -36.35 5.66
CA LEU A 76 20.94 -35.54 4.78
C LEU A 76 22.41 -35.62 5.08
N GLU A 77 22.82 -35.82 6.33
CA GLU A 77 24.23 -36.08 6.71
C GLU A 77 24.83 -37.31 6.04
N ASN A 78 24.02 -38.29 5.69
CA ASN A 78 24.43 -39.51 5.02
C ASN A 78 24.16 -39.51 3.49
N SER A 79 23.80 -38.34 2.94
CA SER A 79 23.45 -38.19 1.54
C SER A 79 24.54 -37.45 0.76
N SER A 80 24.57 -37.63 -0.57
CA SER A 80 25.46 -36.85 -1.41
C SER A 80 25.05 -35.36 -1.46
N ASN A 81 25.99 -34.47 -1.68
CA ASN A 81 25.74 -33.03 -1.77
C ASN A 81 24.65 -32.70 -2.79
N LEU A 82 24.74 -33.28 -3.99
CA LEU A 82 23.74 -33.03 -5.05
C LEU A 82 22.35 -33.56 -4.68
N TYR A 83 22.26 -34.64 -3.89
CA TYR A 83 20.99 -35.10 -3.37
C TYR A 83 20.38 -34.05 -2.41
N ILE A 84 21.18 -33.47 -1.52
CA ILE A 84 20.74 -32.42 -0.62
C ILE A 84 20.18 -31.24 -1.42
N VAL A 85 20.91 -30.75 -2.41
CA VAL A 85 20.52 -29.64 -3.26
C VAL A 85 19.23 -29.95 -4.04
N SER A 86 19.13 -31.17 -4.63
CA SER A 86 17.95 -31.59 -5.38
C SER A 86 16.69 -31.64 -4.51
N GLU A 87 16.78 -32.06 -3.25
CA GLU A 87 15.65 -32.06 -2.33
C GLU A 87 15.24 -30.65 -1.92
N LEU A 88 16.20 -29.74 -1.69
CA LEU A 88 15.91 -28.34 -1.44
C LEU A 88 15.27 -27.67 -2.65
N LYS A 89 15.74 -27.96 -3.87
CA LYS A 89 15.13 -27.45 -5.11
C LYS A 89 13.69 -27.98 -5.26
N ARG A 90 13.44 -29.24 -4.95
CA ARG A 90 12.09 -29.83 -4.94
C ARG A 90 11.14 -29.08 -3.99
N ILE A 91 11.60 -28.74 -2.79
CA ILE A 91 10.81 -27.93 -1.83
C ILE A 91 10.58 -26.53 -2.37
N CYS A 92 11.61 -25.89 -2.92
CA CYS A 92 11.54 -24.59 -3.58
C CYS A 92 10.45 -24.59 -4.68
N ASP A 93 10.46 -25.57 -5.56
CA ASP A 93 9.51 -25.70 -6.66
C ASP A 93 8.07 -25.92 -6.16
N LYS A 94 7.88 -26.69 -5.09
CA LYS A 94 6.57 -26.80 -4.41
C LYS A 94 6.07 -25.45 -3.91
N ILE A 95 6.96 -24.59 -3.36
CA ILE A 95 6.59 -23.26 -2.85
C ILE A 95 6.19 -22.35 -4.02
N ILE A 96 7.01 -22.29 -5.07
CA ILE A 96 6.82 -21.36 -6.19
C ILE A 96 5.61 -21.74 -7.04
N ASN A 97 5.41 -23.03 -7.33
CA ASN A 97 4.34 -23.51 -8.21
C ASN A 97 2.97 -23.64 -7.55
N LYS A 98 2.89 -23.40 -6.22
CA LYS A 98 1.64 -23.52 -5.48
C LYS A 98 0.62 -22.47 -5.92
N LYS A 99 -0.53 -22.92 -6.38
CA LYS A 99 -1.66 -22.03 -6.68
C LYS A 99 -2.31 -21.52 -5.39
N ARG A 100 -2.90 -20.32 -5.47
CA ARG A 100 -3.47 -19.61 -4.32
C ARG A 100 -4.53 -20.42 -3.55
N ASP A 101 -5.34 -21.16 -4.28
CA ASP A 101 -6.49 -21.90 -3.73
C ASP A 101 -6.15 -23.35 -3.32
N GLU A 102 -4.94 -23.81 -3.59
CA GLU A 102 -4.49 -25.14 -3.19
C GLU A 102 -4.11 -25.19 -1.72
N LYS A 103 -4.38 -26.33 -1.07
CA LYS A 103 -3.88 -26.59 0.30
C LYS A 103 -2.48 -27.16 0.23
N TRP A 104 -1.68 -26.83 1.25
CA TRP A 104 -0.39 -27.46 1.44
C TRP A 104 -0.55 -28.96 1.75
N ASP A 105 0.32 -29.80 1.20
CA ASP A 105 0.40 -31.20 1.58
C ASP A 105 0.96 -31.39 3.01
N ALA A 106 0.94 -32.63 3.52
CA ALA A 106 1.36 -32.94 4.88
C ALA A 106 2.85 -32.60 5.12
N GLU A 107 3.72 -32.83 4.13
CA GLU A 107 5.14 -32.50 4.21
C GLU A 107 5.33 -30.99 4.43
N MET A 108 4.69 -30.16 3.62
CA MET A 108 4.80 -28.72 3.74
C MET A 108 4.17 -28.19 5.05
N GLN A 109 3.04 -28.77 5.51
CA GLN A 109 2.44 -28.40 6.79
C GLN A 109 3.42 -28.62 7.95
N ILE A 110 4.15 -29.73 7.96
CA ILE A 110 5.19 -30.02 8.96
C ILE A 110 6.31 -28.98 8.91
N LEU A 111 6.71 -28.51 7.73
CA LEU A 111 7.75 -27.49 7.60
C LEU A 111 7.34 -26.14 8.18
N PHE A 112 6.07 -25.75 8.10
CA PHE A 112 5.54 -24.54 8.71
C PHE A 112 5.54 -24.54 10.24
N ASP A 113 5.60 -25.71 10.88
CA ASP A 113 5.69 -25.82 12.33
C ASP A 113 7.08 -25.49 12.90
N PHE A 114 8.06 -25.26 12.03
CA PHE A 114 9.41 -24.90 12.46
C PHE A 114 9.46 -23.50 13.02
N LYS A 115 9.84 -23.40 14.30
CA LYS A 115 9.99 -22.12 14.99
C LYS A 115 11.43 -21.65 14.96
N PHE A 116 11.71 -20.77 14.07
CA PHE A 116 12.99 -20.09 13.94
C PHE A 116 12.87 -18.65 14.45
N ASN A 117 13.84 -18.21 15.27
CA ASN A 117 13.82 -16.83 15.79
C ASN A 117 14.21 -15.85 14.70
N CYS A 118 13.21 -15.35 13.98
CA CYS A 118 13.42 -14.44 12.86
C CYS A 118 12.44 -13.29 12.83
N ILE A 119 12.84 -12.23 12.14
CA ILE A 119 12.04 -11.08 11.74
C ILE A 119 11.87 -11.14 10.23
N ASP A 120 10.64 -11.24 9.78
CA ASP A 120 10.29 -11.19 8.37
C ASP A 120 9.75 -9.79 8.04
N THR A 121 10.52 -9.01 7.29
CA THR A 121 10.15 -7.64 6.94
C THR A 121 8.90 -7.56 6.06
N LEU A 122 8.58 -8.60 5.26
CA LEU A 122 7.34 -8.66 4.50
C LEU A 122 6.14 -8.94 5.41
N ALA A 123 6.30 -9.79 6.42
CA ALA A 123 5.21 -10.16 7.32
C ALA A 123 4.72 -8.99 8.18
N ILE A 124 5.62 -8.09 8.57
CA ILE A 124 5.26 -6.89 9.36
C ILE A 124 4.69 -5.75 8.52
N MET A 125 4.77 -5.80 7.18
CA MET A 125 4.13 -4.82 6.30
C MET A 125 2.62 -4.97 6.32
N ASN A 126 1.89 -3.85 6.28
CA ASN A 126 0.45 -3.88 6.13
C ASN A 126 0.05 -4.41 4.74
N THR A 127 -1.15 -4.96 4.62
CA THR A 127 -1.62 -5.63 3.40
C THR A 127 -1.49 -4.76 2.15
N VAL A 128 -1.78 -3.46 2.30
CA VAL A 128 -1.67 -2.49 1.20
C VAL A 128 -0.23 -2.10 0.88
N ASP A 129 0.71 -2.36 1.80
CA ASP A 129 2.12 -1.99 1.68
C ASP A 129 3.03 -3.16 1.32
N LYS A 130 2.48 -4.37 1.19
CA LYS A 130 3.26 -5.54 0.81
C LYS A 130 3.88 -5.39 -0.57
N VAL A 131 5.19 -5.38 -0.61
CA VAL A 131 5.98 -5.24 -1.85
C VAL A 131 7.12 -6.21 -1.86
N GLY A 132 7.53 -6.67 -3.04
CA GLY A 132 8.74 -7.46 -3.19
C GLY A 132 10.00 -6.63 -2.96
N LEU A 133 11.10 -7.30 -2.62
CA LEU A 133 12.38 -6.68 -2.26
C LEU A 133 12.89 -5.70 -3.33
N LYS A 134 12.74 -6.03 -4.62
CA LYS A 134 13.19 -5.19 -5.74
C LYS A 134 12.39 -3.86 -5.84
N GLN A 135 11.10 -3.86 -5.56
CA GLN A 135 10.33 -2.60 -5.48
C GLN A 135 10.74 -1.80 -4.24
N ALA A 136 10.93 -2.47 -3.10
CA ALA A 136 11.40 -1.82 -1.88
C ALA A 136 12.77 -1.15 -2.09
N SER A 137 13.70 -1.80 -2.80
CA SER A 137 15.05 -1.28 -3.06
C SER A 137 15.03 0.05 -3.83
N ILE A 138 14.13 0.19 -4.81
CA ILE A 138 13.94 1.44 -5.55
C ILE A 138 13.48 2.54 -4.59
N ASN A 139 12.47 2.25 -3.77
CA ASN A 139 11.87 3.24 -2.87
C ASN A 139 12.81 3.59 -1.70
N LEU A 140 13.76 2.72 -1.36
CA LEU A 140 14.86 2.97 -0.44
C LEU A 140 16.05 3.69 -1.09
N LYS A 141 15.96 4.06 -2.37
CA LYS A 141 17.03 4.69 -3.16
C LYS A 141 18.32 3.85 -3.19
N TYR A 142 18.17 2.52 -3.19
CA TYR A 142 19.34 1.65 -3.30
C TYR A 142 19.97 1.75 -4.68
N TYR A 143 21.32 1.72 -4.75
CA TYR A 143 22.04 2.02 -5.99
C TYR A 143 21.90 0.94 -7.07
N ASN A 144 21.70 -0.36 -6.71
CA ASN A 144 21.70 -1.49 -7.64
C ASN A 144 20.42 -2.33 -7.53
N VAL A 145 19.50 -2.15 -8.48
CA VAL A 145 18.26 -2.93 -8.60
C VAL A 145 18.47 -4.03 -9.62
N GLN A 146 18.63 -5.24 -9.16
CA GLN A 146 18.95 -6.40 -9.99
C GLN A 146 17.95 -7.52 -9.76
N GLU A 147 17.42 -8.11 -10.83
CA GLU A 147 16.65 -9.36 -10.79
C GLU A 147 17.59 -10.56 -10.82
N LEU A 148 17.04 -11.75 -10.56
CA LEU A 148 17.79 -13.00 -10.55
C LEU A 148 18.63 -13.16 -11.85
N PRO A 149 19.96 -13.38 -11.76
CA PRO A 149 20.85 -13.34 -12.92
C PRO A 149 20.62 -14.47 -13.92
N TYR A 150 20.18 -15.63 -13.44
CA TYR A 150 19.94 -16.81 -14.27
C TYR A 150 18.55 -17.38 -14.01
N PRO A 151 17.92 -18.07 -14.98
CA PRO A 151 16.66 -18.77 -14.75
C PRO A 151 16.77 -19.77 -13.58
N PRO A 152 15.76 -19.93 -12.72
CA PRO A 152 15.83 -20.78 -11.53
C PRO A 152 16.15 -22.27 -11.79
N ASP A 153 15.93 -22.73 -13.02
CA ASP A 153 16.16 -24.13 -13.42
C ASP A 153 17.50 -24.33 -14.15
N SER A 154 18.36 -23.32 -14.19
CA SER A 154 19.70 -23.39 -14.79
C SER A 154 20.64 -24.21 -13.92
N VAL A 155 21.44 -25.06 -14.56
CA VAL A 155 22.62 -25.70 -13.92
C VAL A 155 23.78 -24.71 -14.05
N LEU A 156 24.23 -24.18 -12.90
CA LEU A 156 25.23 -23.12 -12.85
C LEU A 156 26.66 -23.67 -13.05
N LYS A 157 27.47 -22.92 -13.82
CA LYS A 157 28.92 -23.06 -13.89
C LYS A 157 29.58 -22.35 -12.71
N GLU A 158 30.84 -22.64 -12.44
CA GLU A 158 31.58 -22.02 -11.33
C GLU A 158 31.59 -20.48 -11.37
N GLU A 159 31.78 -19.90 -12.57
CA GLU A 159 31.76 -18.45 -12.76
C GLU A 159 30.38 -17.87 -12.49
N GLU A 160 29.31 -18.58 -12.84
CA GLU A 160 27.92 -18.19 -12.63
C GLU A 160 27.53 -18.24 -11.14
N LYS A 161 28.09 -19.25 -10.39
CA LYS A 161 27.92 -19.34 -8.94
C LYS A 161 28.47 -18.11 -8.23
N LEU A 162 29.58 -17.52 -8.69
CA LEU A 162 30.15 -16.29 -8.14
C LEU A 162 29.18 -15.06 -8.37
N ILE A 163 28.60 -14.99 -9.55
CA ILE A 163 27.62 -13.93 -9.89
C ILE A 163 26.38 -14.06 -9.00
N VAL A 164 25.84 -15.27 -8.82
CA VAL A 164 24.71 -15.53 -7.91
C VAL A 164 25.07 -15.21 -6.46
N LYS A 165 26.30 -15.47 -6.03
CA LYS A 165 26.76 -15.13 -4.69
C LYS A 165 26.75 -13.62 -4.43
N GLU A 166 27.24 -12.80 -5.35
CA GLU A 166 27.20 -11.34 -5.23
C GLU A 166 25.77 -10.81 -5.34
N TYR A 167 24.92 -11.39 -6.18
CA TYR A 167 23.50 -11.09 -6.26
C TYR A 167 22.79 -11.34 -4.92
N CYS A 168 23.01 -12.47 -4.27
CA CYS A 168 22.43 -12.80 -2.96
C CYS A 168 22.91 -11.81 -1.87
N PHE A 169 24.20 -11.39 -1.90
CA PHE A 169 24.67 -10.33 -1.01
C PHE A 169 24.01 -8.98 -1.28
N ASN A 170 23.78 -8.64 -2.56
CA ASN A 170 23.02 -7.43 -2.91
C ASN A 170 21.61 -7.45 -2.30
N ASP A 171 20.95 -8.60 -2.27
CA ASP A 171 19.63 -8.74 -1.64
C ASP A 171 19.70 -8.68 -0.12
N CYS A 172 20.74 -9.20 0.50
CA CYS A 172 21.02 -8.99 1.92
C CYS A 172 21.24 -7.51 2.26
N GLU A 173 21.98 -6.76 1.43
CA GLU A 173 22.20 -5.32 1.63
C GLU A 173 20.91 -4.50 1.54
N ILE A 174 20.06 -4.80 0.54
CA ILE A 174 18.72 -4.20 0.44
C ILE A 174 17.89 -4.51 1.68
N SER A 175 17.95 -5.76 2.15
CA SER A 175 17.25 -6.19 3.37
C SER A 175 17.78 -5.52 4.64
N CYS A 176 19.08 -5.15 4.70
CA CYS A 176 19.64 -4.32 5.77
C CYS A 176 18.99 -2.93 5.79
N LEU A 177 18.89 -2.26 4.64
CA LEU A 177 18.23 -0.95 4.53
C LEU A 177 16.74 -1.04 4.89
N LEU A 178 16.09 -2.10 4.47
CA LEU A 178 14.67 -2.32 4.80
C LEU A 178 14.48 -2.59 6.29
N TYR A 179 15.35 -3.37 6.92
CA TYR A 179 15.35 -3.58 8.37
C TYR A 179 15.52 -2.25 9.12
N GLU A 180 16.48 -1.42 8.73
CA GLU A 180 16.73 -0.10 9.31
C GLU A 180 15.48 0.80 9.22
N LYS A 181 14.86 0.87 8.05
CA LYS A 181 13.60 1.62 7.83
C LYS A 181 12.45 1.11 8.70
N LYS A 182 12.48 -0.19 9.08
CA LYS A 182 11.43 -0.85 9.87
C LYS A 182 11.69 -0.89 11.37
N ILE A 183 12.80 -0.34 11.87
CA ILE A 183 13.11 -0.30 13.31
C ILE A 183 11.95 0.29 14.14
N PRO A 184 11.32 1.44 13.77
CA PRO A 184 10.21 1.97 14.56
C PRO A 184 9.01 1.02 14.63
N ASP A 185 8.70 0.33 13.53
CA ASP A 185 7.62 -0.67 13.48
C ASP A 185 7.95 -1.87 14.38
N LEU A 186 9.21 -2.29 14.44
CA LEU A 186 9.68 -3.40 15.28
C LEU A 186 9.66 -3.04 16.77
N GLU A 187 9.98 -1.80 17.13
CA GLU A 187 9.88 -1.31 18.51
C GLU A 187 8.43 -1.32 19.00
N LEU A 188 7.48 -0.88 18.18
CA LEU A 188 6.05 -1.00 18.47
C LEU A 188 5.67 -2.45 18.76
N ARG A 189 6.17 -3.41 17.98
CA ARG A 189 5.90 -4.85 18.16
C ARG A 189 6.49 -5.41 19.43
N LYS A 190 7.66 -4.94 19.84
CA LYS A 190 8.25 -5.27 21.17
C LYS A 190 7.37 -4.76 22.31
N ASP A 191 6.87 -3.53 22.21
CA ASP A 191 5.96 -2.95 23.21
C ASP A 191 4.65 -3.73 23.27
N VAL A 192 4.06 -4.11 22.13
CA VAL A 192 2.87 -4.96 22.06
C VAL A 192 3.14 -6.31 22.73
N THR A 193 4.26 -6.96 22.40
CA THR A 193 4.63 -8.26 22.98
C THR A 193 4.75 -8.18 24.51
N LYS A 194 5.40 -7.13 25.02
CA LYS A 194 5.59 -6.92 26.45
C LYS A 194 4.27 -6.70 27.18
N ARG A 195 3.35 -5.89 26.61
CA ARG A 195 2.09 -5.49 27.26
C ARG A 195 1.01 -6.55 27.19
N TYR A 196 0.80 -7.09 26.01
CA TYR A 196 -0.32 -8.00 25.74
C TYR A 196 0.06 -9.47 25.84
N LYS A 197 1.36 -9.77 26.09
CA LYS A 197 1.89 -11.15 26.20
C LYS A 197 1.65 -12.00 24.94
N ILE A 198 1.60 -11.36 23.77
CA ILE A 198 1.47 -12.00 22.46
C ILE A 198 2.77 -11.83 21.68
N ASN A 199 3.20 -12.86 20.95
CA ASN A 199 4.34 -12.70 20.04
C ASN A 199 3.91 -11.87 18.82
N ALA A 200 4.31 -10.58 18.78
CA ALA A 200 3.98 -9.66 17.71
C ALA A 200 5.11 -9.49 16.66
N SER A 201 6.25 -10.17 16.81
CA SER A 201 7.47 -9.93 16.02
C SER A 201 7.26 -9.96 14.50
N ASN A 202 6.36 -10.81 14.02
CA ASN A 202 6.03 -10.98 12.61
C ASN A 202 4.54 -10.71 12.31
N LEU A 203 3.89 -9.87 13.11
CA LEU A 203 2.51 -9.45 12.86
C LEU A 203 2.50 -8.06 12.21
N ASN A 204 1.70 -7.89 11.17
CA ASN A 204 1.31 -6.56 10.70
C ASN A 204 0.28 -5.93 11.66
N ASP A 205 -0.09 -4.68 11.44
CA ASP A 205 -1.01 -3.95 12.32
C ASP A 205 -2.37 -4.65 12.45
N THR A 206 -2.90 -5.18 11.34
CA THR A 206 -4.13 -5.98 11.35
C THR A 206 -3.96 -7.27 12.16
N GLY A 207 -2.81 -7.92 12.08
CA GLY A 207 -2.48 -9.11 12.87
C GLY A 207 -2.40 -8.81 14.37
N ILE A 208 -1.80 -7.68 14.74
CA ILE A 208 -1.78 -7.16 16.12
C ILE A 208 -3.20 -6.92 16.62
N ALA A 209 -4.01 -6.20 15.82
CA ALA A 209 -5.40 -5.92 16.16
C ALA A 209 -6.21 -7.19 16.39
N LYS A 210 -6.08 -8.19 15.50
CA LYS A 210 -6.74 -9.50 15.64
C LYS A 210 -6.39 -10.16 16.97
N LYS A 211 -5.10 -10.26 17.30
CA LYS A 211 -4.64 -10.93 18.51
C LYS A 211 -5.10 -10.23 19.80
N ILE A 212 -5.08 -8.89 19.80
CA ILE A 212 -5.56 -8.11 20.95
C ILE A 212 -7.08 -8.28 21.10
N LEU A 213 -7.85 -8.20 20.01
CA LEU A 213 -9.30 -8.41 20.05
C LEU A 213 -9.68 -9.84 20.46
N ASP A 214 -8.94 -10.85 20.00
CA ASP A 214 -9.12 -12.24 20.43
C ASP A 214 -8.98 -12.38 21.94
N ASP A 215 -7.94 -11.76 22.53
CA ASP A 215 -7.68 -11.80 23.98
C ASP A 215 -8.77 -11.06 24.78
N TYR A 216 -9.14 -9.84 24.35
CA TYR A 216 -10.19 -9.06 25.02
C TYR A 216 -11.54 -9.76 24.96
N TYR A 217 -11.93 -10.31 23.80
CA TYR A 217 -13.21 -10.99 23.65
C TYR A 217 -13.26 -12.32 24.42
N SER A 218 -12.17 -13.09 24.37
CA SER A 218 -12.02 -14.31 25.15
C SER A 218 -12.19 -14.06 26.65
N LYS A 219 -11.56 -13.02 27.19
CA LYS A 219 -11.67 -12.62 28.60
C LYS A 219 -13.06 -12.12 28.97
N ALA A 220 -13.66 -11.28 28.12
CA ALA A 220 -14.98 -10.69 28.39
C ALA A 220 -16.11 -11.72 28.36
N THR A 221 -15.99 -12.74 27.48
CA THR A 221 -17.02 -13.78 27.35
C THR A 221 -16.70 -15.07 28.08
N ASN A 222 -15.53 -15.17 28.68
CA ASN A 222 -15.00 -16.43 29.29
C ASN A 222 -15.01 -17.61 28.31
N GLN A 223 -14.71 -17.34 27.02
CA GLN A 223 -14.68 -18.34 25.95
C GLN A 223 -13.27 -18.52 25.42
N GLU A 224 -12.90 -19.74 25.06
CA GLU A 224 -11.64 -19.96 24.32
C GLU A 224 -11.74 -19.42 22.90
N VAL A 225 -10.62 -18.88 22.35
CA VAL A 225 -10.56 -18.35 20.99
C VAL A 225 -11.03 -19.38 19.95
N LYS A 226 -10.77 -20.67 20.19
CA LYS A 226 -11.20 -21.76 19.28
C LYS A 226 -12.71 -21.85 19.10
N SER A 227 -13.51 -21.43 20.10
CA SER A 227 -14.97 -21.51 20.06
C SER A 227 -15.61 -20.46 19.16
N PHE A 228 -14.97 -19.31 18.98
CA PHE A 228 -15.53 -18.20 18.18
C PHE A 228 -14.73 -17.85 16.93
N ASN A 229 -13.46 -18.28 16.79
CA ASN A 229 -12.59 -17.85 15.68
C ASN A 229 -13.09 -18.27 14.28
N LYS A 230 -14.01 -19.24 14.19
CA LYS A 230 -14.65 -19.70 12.96
C LYS A 230 -16.01 -19.06 12.69
N LEU A 231 -16.56 -18.31 13.62
CA LEU A 231 -17.88 -17.69 13.47
C LEU A 231 -17.83 -16.59 12.40
N ARG A 232 -18.85 -16.56 11.56
CA ARG A 232 -19.02 -15.56 10.50
C ARG A 232 -20.51 -15.32 10.27
N SER A 233 -20.88 -14.09 9.95
CA SER A 233 -22.22 -13.81 9.43
C SER A 233 -22.15 -13.55 7.94
N TYR A 234 -22.73 -14.44 7.17
CA TYR A 234 -22.92 -14.26 5.74
C TYR A 234 -24.30 -13.67 5.47
N ASN A 235 -24.41 -12.89 4.41
CA ASN A 235 -25.65 -12.22 4.07
C ASN A 235 -26.39 -13.01 2.97
N LYS A 236 -27.70 -13.22 3.16
CA LYS A 236 -28.61 -13.31 2.02
C LYS A 236 -28.66 -11.94 1.36
N PRO A 237 -29.05 -11.83 0.07
CA PRO A 237 -29.29 -10.54 -0.55
C PRO A 237 -30.20 -9.68 0.34
N PHE A 238 -29.86 -8.39 0.52
CA PHE A 238 -30.64 -7.46 1.32
C PHE A 238 -30.61 -6.06 0.71
N LEU A 239 -31.68 -5.29 0.96
CA LEU A 239 -31.75 -3.89 0.54
C LEU A 239 -31.05 -2.99 1.58
N LEU A 240 -30.33 -1.97 1.10
CA LEU A 240 -29.67 -1.02 1.99
C LEU A 240 -30.64 -0.28 2.92
N LYS A 241 -31.93 -0.13 2.53
CA LYS A 241 -32.96 0.47 3.42
C LYS A 241 -33.03 -0.19 4.81
N GLU A 242 -32.61 -1.45 4.95
CA GLU A 242 -32.64 -2.17 6.21
C GLU A 242 -31.59 -1.68 7.24
N ILE A 243 -30.61 -0.93 6.78
CA ILE A 243 -29.48 -0.48 7.61
C ILE A 243 -29.29 1.04 7.63
N LEU A 244 -30.05 1.80 6.83
CA LEU A 244 -29.92 3.23 6.76
C LEU A 244 -30.34 3.89 8.09
N PRO A 245 -29.62 4.94 8.54
CA PRO A 245 -30.10 5.80 9.59
C PRO A 245 -31.30 6.62 9.12
N ILE A 246 -32.16 7.02 10.03
CA ILE A 246 -33.26 7.95 9.71
C ILE A 246 -32.67 9.35 9.66
N ILE A 247 -32.61 9.94 8.46
CA ILE A 247 -32.12 11.32 8.25
C ILE A 247 -33.13 12.07 7.36
N ASN A 248 -33.52 13.24 7.79
CA ASN A 248 -34.44 14.09 7.04
C ASN A 248 -33.65 15.12 6.22
N PHE A 249 -33.50 14.88 4.95
CA PHE A 249 -32.95 15.83 3.98
C PHE A 249 -34.04 16.87 3.57
N LYS A 250 -33.63 18.13 3.38
CA LYS A 250 -34.50 19.21 3.00
C LYS A 250 -34.60 19.40 1.49
N THR A 251 -33.46 19.28 0.79
CA THR A 251 -33.36 19.58 -0.64
C THR A 251 -33.54 18.35 -1.52
N LYS A 252 -34.00 18.57 -2.74
CA LYS A 252 -34.26 17.48 -3.69
C LYS A 252 -33.03 16.64 -4.00
N PRO A 253 -31.82 17.19 -4.27
CA PRO A 253 -30.65 16.37 -4.59
C PRO A 253 -30.27 15.38 -3.49
N PHE A 254 -30.36 15.80 -2.21
CA PHE A 254 -30.04 14.92 -1.08
C PHE A 254 -31.16 13.93 -0.75
N LYS A 255 -32.44 14.30 -1.00
CA LYS A 255 -33.57 13.36 -0.94
C LYS A 255 -33.41 12.27 -1.99
N ASP A 256 -33.08 12.63 -3.22
CA ASP A 256 -32.85 11.69 -4.33
C ASP A 256 -31.68 10.74 -4.01
N LEU A 257 -30.59 11.22 -3.41
CA LEU A 257 -29.50 10.41 -2.90
C LEU A 257 -29.98 9.37 -1.87
N TYR A 258 -30.79 9.81 -0.90
CA TYR A 258 -31.27 8.92 0.16
C TYR A 258 -32.23 7.85 -0.39
N GLU A 259 -33.14 8.21 -1.30
CA GLU A 259 -34.00 7.25 -1.97
C GLU A 259 -33.20 6.29 -2.86
N TRP A 260 -32.15 6.79 -3.53
CA TRP A 260 -31.25 5.92 -4.29
C TRP A 260 -30.58 4.87 -3.40
N PHE A 261 -30.13 5.22 -2.21
CA PHE A 261 -29.58 4.25 -1.27
C PHE A 261 -30.60 3.19 -0.86
N LYS A 262 -31.85 3.56 -0.64
CA LYS A 262 -32.92 2.64 -0.19
C LYS A 262 -33.13 1.46 -1.14
N ILE A 263 -33.00 1.68 -2.43
CA ILE A 263 -33.30 0.68 -3.47
C ILE A 263 -32.08 -0.16 -3.87
N GLN A 264 -30.90 0.15 -3.34
CA GLN A 264 -29.71 -0.66 -3.68
C GLN A 264 -29.76 -2.02 -2.97
N GLU A 265 -29.60 -3.08 -3.76
CA GLU A 265 -29.49 -4.44 -3.24
C GLU A 265 -28.02 -4.85 -3.12
N ILE A 266 -27.67 -5.39 -1.97
CA ILE A 266 -26.34 -5.96 -1.70
C ILE A 266 -26.44 -7.48 -1.85
N THR A 267 -25.67 -8.01 -2.80
CA THR A 267 -25.48 -9.44 -3.01
C THR A 267 -24.02 -9.79 -2.72
N GLU A 268 -23.72 -11.07 -2.46
CA GLU A 268 -22.32 -11.52 -2.30
C GLU A 268 -21.46 -11.22 -3.54
N LYS A 269 -22.10 -11.05 -4.71
CA LYS A 269 -21.44 -10.75 -5.99
C LYS A 269 -21.31 -9.27 -6.32
N THR A 270 -21.80 -8.36 -5.49
CA THR A 270 -21.80 -6.91 -5.79
C THR A 270 -20.40 -6.27 -5.82
N GLU A 271 -19.40 -6.94 -5.31
CA GLU A 271 -17.99 -6.49 -5.28
C GLU A 271 -17.03 -7.45 -6.00
N ILE A 272 -17.51 -8.44 -6.71
CA ILE A 272 -16.61 -9.38 -7.40
C ILE A 272 -15.99 -8.66 -8.60
N LEU A 273 -14.70 -8.42 -8.52
CA LEU A 273 -13.84 -8.32 -9.68
C LEU A 273 -13.89 -9.68 -10.38
N ILE A 274 -14.52 -9.75 -11.53
CA ILE A 274 -14.43 -10.95 -12.36
C ILE A 274 -13.04 -10.88 -13.00
N GLU A 275 -12.09 -11.57 -12.39
CA GLU A 275 -10.85 -11.97 -13.03
C GLU A 275 -11.16 -13.26 -13.82
N GLU A 276 -11.75 -13.12 -14.97
CA GLU A 276 -11.75 -14.18 -15.96
C GLU A 276 -10.60 -13.88 -16.92
N GLU A 277 -9.60 -14.76 -16.93
CA GLU A 277 -8.52 -14.83 -17.92
C GLU A 277 -7.62 -13.58 -18.00
N GLY A 278 -7.26 -13.00 -16.83
CA GLY A 278 -6.27 -11.90 -16.78
C GLY A 278 -6.76 -10.55 -17.28
N LEU A 279 -8.07 -10.37 -17.47
CA LEU A 279 -8.71 -9.10 -17.75
C LEU A 279 -9.57 -8.67 -16.57
N GLU A 280 -9.19 -7.57 -15.91
CA GLU A 280 -10.02 -6.95 -14.87
C GLU A 280 -11.26 -6.33 -15.51
N PHE A 281 -12.40 -6.98 -15.39
CA PHE A 281 -13.69 -6.36 -15.64
C PHE A 281 -14.17 -5.69 -14.36
N LYS A 282 -14.12 -4.37 -14.31
CA LYS A 282 -14.81 -3.62 -13.25
C LYS A 282 -16.31 -3.73 -13.51
N LYS A 283 -17.03 -4.59 -12.76
CA LYS A 283 -18.49 -4.50 -12.66
C LYS A 283 -18.87 -3.09 -12.22
N ALA A 284 -20.06 -2.65 -12.63
CA ALA A 284 -20.62 -1.38 -12.17
C ALA A 284 -20.67 -1.40 -10.64
N LYS A 285 -19.73 -0.70 -10.01
CA LYS A 285 -19.70 -0.55 -8.56
C LYS A 285 -20.93 0.27 -8.16
N ILE A 286 -21.58 -0.10 -7.07
CA ILE A 286 -22.60 0.74 -6.46
C ILE A 286 -21.95 2.08 -6.10
N LYS A 287 -22.27 3.13 -6.86
CA LYS A 287 -21.76 4.47 -6.68
C LYS A 287 -22.80 5.49 -7.15
N TYR A 288 -22.86 6.61 -6.48
CA TYR A 288 -23.71 7.74 -6.82
C TYR A 288 -22.88 9.02 -6.84
N ASP A 289 -22.94 9.79 -7.91
CA ASP A 289 -22.28 11.08 -8.06
C ASP A 289 -23.33 12.18 -7.85
N LEU A 290 -23.39 12.73 -6.65
CA LEU A 290 -24.23 13.86 -6.30
C LEU A 290 -23.62 15.15 -6.87
N LYS A 291 -24.24 15.69 -7.89
CA LYS A 291 -23.80 16.94 -8.53
C LYS A 291 -24.48 18.13 -7.85
N LEU A 292 -23.69 18.99 -7.25
CA LEU A 292 -24.10 20.24 -6.64
C LEU A 292 -23.51 21.40 -7.45
N SER A 293 -23.92 22.65 -7.20
CA SER A 293 -23.53 23.83 -7.99
C SER A 293 -22.00 23.97 -8.10
N ASN A 294 -21.29 23.78 -7.01
CA ASN A 294 -19.85 24.03 -6.88
C ASN A 294 -19.00 22.76 -6.71
N ILE A 295 -19.60 21.63 -6.33
CA ILE A 295 -18.88 20.39 -6.01
C ILE A 295 -19.67 19.15 -6.49
N THR A 296 -18.97 18.10 -6.87
CA THR A 296 -19.55 16.78 -7.09
C THR A 296 -19.07 15.83 -6.01
N VAL A 297 -20.00 15.18 -5.32
CA VAL A 297 -19.69 14.26 -4.22
C VAL A 297 -19.99 12.84 -4.65
N ARG A 298 -19.01 11.96 -4.54
CA ARG A 298 -19.14 10.53 -4.88
C ARG A 298 -19.38 9.70 -3.64
N PHE A 299 -20.49 9.01 -3.62
CA PHE A 299 -20.87 8.02 -2.62
C PHE A 299 -20.62 6.61 -3.17
N ALA A 300 -20.02 5.75 -2.36
CA ALA A 300 -19.78 4.34 -2.70
C ALA A 300 -19.85 3.48 -1.43
N LEU A 301 -19.87 2.15 -1.54
CA LEU A 301 -19.98 1.28 -0.37
C LEU A 301 -18.86 1.46 0.66
N GLY A 302 -17.66 1.85 0.23
CA GLY A 302 -16.49 2.01 1.10
C GLY A 302 -16.34 3.37 1.76
N GLY A 303 -17.03 4.41 1.27
CA GLY A 303 -16.91 5.78 1.79
C GLY A 303 -17.38 6.84 0.82
N VAL A 304 -17.30 8.11 1.25
CA VAL A 304 -17.67 9.31 0.50
C VAL A 304 -16.44 10.17 0.27
N HIS A 305 -16.35 10.77 -0.92
CA HIS A 305 -15.38 11.82 -1.22
C HIS A 305 -15.88 12.71 -2.35
N SER A 306 -15.45 13.96 -2.33
CA SER A 306 -15.71 14.86 -3.46
C SER A 306 -14.83 14.52 -4.66
N ILE A 307 -15.34 14.83 -5.86
CA ILE A 307 -14.55 14.81 -7.10
C ILE A 307 -13.98 16.23 -7.24
N ASP A 308 -12.82 16.42 -6.62
CA ASP A 308 -12.24 17.75 -6.47
C ASP A 308 -11.66 18.25 -7.79
N LYS A 309 -12.04 19.48 -8.16
CA LYS A 309 -11.40 20.21 -9.26
C LYS A 309 -10.07 20.79 -8.77
N PRO A 310 -9.05 20.88 -9.64
CA PRO A 310 -7.83 21.60 -9.32
C PRO A 310 -8.13 23.04 -8.88
N GLY A 311 -7.33 23.57 -7.98
CA GLY A 311 -7.48 24.94 -7.52
C GLY A 311 -6.58 25.31 -6.36
N LYS A 312 -6.34 26.63 -6.24
CA LYS A 312 -5.70 27.24 -5.07
C LYS A 312 -6.74 28.08 -4.34
N PHE A 313 -6.93 27.78 -3.06
CA PHE A 313 -7.84 28.48 -2.17
C PHE A 313 -7.02 29.18 -1.07
N ILE A 314 -7.35 30.41 -0.75
CA ILE A 314 -6.57 31.27 0.16
C ILE A 314 -7.53 31.93 1.11
N SER A 315 -7.22 31.90 2.41
CA SER A 315 -7.87 32.76 3.40
C SER A 315 -7.54 34.23 3.15
N SER A 316 -8.52 35.10 3.24
CA SER A 316 -8.42 36.53 2.97
C SER A 316 -8.84 37.36 4.18
N SER A 317 -8.91 38.69 4.01
CA SER A 317 -9.54 39.58 5.01
C SER A 317 -11.01 39.25 5.24
N ASN A 318 -11.71 38.70 4.24
CA ASN A 318 -13.15 38.49 4.27
C ASN A 318 -13.57 37.02 4.40
N GLU A 319 -12.70 36.08 4.07
CA GLU A 319 -12.98 34.64 4.04
C GLU A 319 -11.89 33.84 4.76
N SER A 320 -12.27 32.72 5.36
CA SER A 320 -11.38 31.74 6.01
C SER A 320 -11.60 30.35 5.47
N LEU A 321 -10.52 29.61 5.33
CA LEU A 321 -10.54 28.18 5.01
C LEU A 321 -10.69 27.38 6.31
N GLU A 322 -11.85 26.79 6.50
CA GLU A 322 -12.21 26.05 7.70
C GLU A 322 -12.43 24.58 7.38
N ASP A 323 -11.70 23.71 8.05
CA ASP A 323 -11.80 22.27 7.96
C ASP A 323 -12.40 21.71 9.23
N PHE A 324 -13.35 20.81 9.09
CA PHE A 324 -14.01 20.13 10.20
C PHE A 324 -13.94 18.63 9.99
N ASP A 325 -13.32 17.91 10.93
CA ASP A 325 -13.17 16.46 10.93
C ASP A 325 -13.83 15.85 12.18
N PHE A 326 -14.65 14.81 12.03
CA PHE A 326 -15.19 14.05 13.16
C PHE A 326 -14.12 13.20 13.85
N ASP A 327 -13.99 13.31 15.17
CA ASP A 327 -13.02 12.53 15.95
C ASP A 327 -13.41 11.04 15.99
N SER A 328 -12.47 10.18 15.60
CA SER A 328 -12.66 8.72 15.62
C SER A 328 -14.00 8.28 15.02
N TYR A 329 -14.35 8.79 13.85
CA TYR A 329 -15.68 8.75 13.26
C TYR A 329 -16.33 7.39 13.25
N TYR A 330 -15.76 6.40 12.55
CA TYR A 330 -16.34 5.06 12.44
C TYR A 330 -16.42 4.30 13.77
N PRO A 331 -15.42 4.34 14.66
CA PRO A 331 -15.53 3.77 16.00
C PRO A 331 -16.68 4.36 16.83
N ASN A 332 -16.85 5.68 16.78
CA ASN A 332 -17.95 6.34 17.51
C ASN A 332 -19.32 6.04 16.89
N LEU A 333 -19.43 5.98 15.56
CA LEU A 333 -20.66 5.53 14.90
C LEU A 333 -21.01 4.09 15.29
N LEU A 334 -20.00 3.19 15.34
CA LEU A 334 -20.22 1.82 15.80
C LEU A 334 -20.84 1.78 17.20
N LEU A 335 -20.31 2.57 18.13
CA LEU A 335 -20.78 2.62 19.51
C LEU A 335 -22.17 3.27 19.62
N ASN A 336 -22.38 4.44 18.99
CA ASN A 336 -23.61 5.22 19.11
C ASN A 336 -24.81 4.53 18.44
N TYR A 337 -24.58 3.84 17.32
CA TYR A 337 -25.60 3.05 16.64
C TYR A 337 -25.65 1.59 17.08
N LYS A 338 -24.86 1.21 18.12
CA LYS A 338 -24.75 -0.14 18.68
C LYS A 338 -24.53 -1.20 17.61
N VAL A 339 -23.65 -0.91 16.65
CA VAL A 339 -23.36 -1.81 15.53
C VAL A 339 -22.35 -2.86 15.95
N LYS A 340 -22.70 -4.11 15.79
CA LYS A 340 -21.81 -5.26 16.00
C LYS A 340 -22.11 -6.37 15.01
N PRO A 341 -21.20 -7.29 14.76
CA PRO A 341 -21.51 -8.48 13.97
C PRO A 341 -22.68 -9.26 14.63
N ARG A 342 -23.61 -9.76 13.85
CA ARG A 342 -24.86 -10.38 14.32
C ARG A 342 -24.66 -11.60 15.20
N HIS A 343 -23.58 -12.35 14.97
CA HIS A 343 -23.20 -13.55 15.73
C HIS A 343 -22.34 -13.26 16.98
N VAL A 344 -22.04 -11.99 17.24
CA VAL A 344 -21.18 -11.56 18.36
C VAL A 344 -22.03 -11.00 19.48
N SER A 345 -21.69 -11.28 20.71
CA SER A 345 -22.40 -10.83 21.91
C SER A 345 -22.17 -9.33 22.20
N ASN A 346 -22.89 -8.77 23.17
CA ASN A 346 -22.84 -7.34 23.46
C ASN A 346 -21.52 -6.90 24.10
N GLU A 347 -20.79 -7.80 24.75
CA GLU A 347 -19.48 -7.57 25.34
C GLU A 347 -18.48 -6.97 24.32
N PHE A 348 -18.70 -7.24 23.03
CA PHE A 348 -17.92 -6.62 21.97
C PHE A 348 -18.04 -5.08 21.98
N LEU A 349 -19.23 -4.53 22.20
CA LEU A 349 -19.43 -3.07 22.28
C LEU A 349 -18.73 -2.48 23.50
N ASP A 350 -18.73 -3.22 24.64
CA ASP A 350 -18.04 -2.82 25.87
C ASP A 350 -16.52 -2.80 25.65
N ILE A 351 -15.97 -3.79 24.92
CA ILE A 351 -14.55 -3.83 24.54
C ILE A 351 -14.18 -2.61 23.70
N VAL A 352 -14.96 -2.30 22.65
CA VAL A 352 -14.68 -1.15 21.79
C VAL A 352 -14.76 0.16 22.59
N SER A 353 -15.77 0.30 23.47
CA SER A 353 -15.92 1.45 24.35
C SER A 353 -14.72 1.60 25.29
N THR A 354 -14.29 0.51 25.93
CA THR A 354 -13.12 0.48 26.82
C THR A 354 -11.86 0.90 26.10
N LEU A 355 -11.55 0.29 24.95
CA LEU A 355 -10.37 0.61 24.14
C LEU A 355 -10.38 2.09 23.71
N THR A 356 -11.55 2.63 23.32
CA THR A 356 -11.69 4.02 22.90
C THR A 356 -11.44 4.99 24.07
N LYS A 357 -12.03 4.74 25.24
CA LYS A 357 -11.83 5.55 26.45
C LYS A 357 -10.36 5.52 26.92
N GLU A 358 -9.77 4.34 26.96
CA GLU A 358 -8.37 4.17 27.35
C GLU A 358 -7.42 4.88 26.36
N ARG A 359 -7.67 4.81 25.06
CA ARG A 359 -6.88 5.55 24.06
C ARG A 359 -6.92 7.07 24.31
N ILE A 360 -8.11 7.62 24.58
CA ILE A 360 -8.27 9.05 24.88
C ILE A 360 -7.49 9.40 26.15
N LYS A 361 -7.59 8.57 27.19
CA LYS A 361 -6.84 8.75 28.45
C LYS A 361 -5.34 8.73 28.20
N ASP A 362 -4.83 7.72 27.44
CA ASP A 362 -3.41 7.62 27.10
C ASP A 362 -2.90 8.82 26.31
N LYS A 363 -3.69 9.34 25.36
CA LYS A 363 -3.36 10.56 24.59
C LYS A 363 -3.22 11.77 25.52
N LYS A 364 -4.16 11.94 26.49
CA LYS A 364 -4.13 13.06 27.46
C LYS A 364 -2.95 12.97 28.43
N GLU A 365 -2.58 11.77 28.84
CA GLU A 365 -1.48 11.53 29.77
C GLU A 365 -0.10 11.40 29.09
N GLY A 366 -0.01 11.68 27.78
CA GLY A 366 1.25 11.64 27.03
C GLY A 366 1.79 10.24 26.75
N ARG A 367 1.02 9.19 27.02
CA ARG A 367 1.39 7.79 26.72
C ARG A 367 1.17 7.47 25.25
N LYS A 368 1.99 8.07 24.40
CA LYS A 368 1.83 8.03 22.94
C LYS A 368 1.82 6.61 22.38
N LYS A 369 2.76 5.75 22.81
CA LYS A 369 2.87 4.37 22.30
C LYS A 369 1.61 3.54 22.60
N GLU A 370 1.05 3.69 23.79
CA GLU A 370 -0.19 3.03 24.22
C GLU A 370 -1.39 3.49 23.38
N ALA A 371 -1.47 4.80 23.19
CA ALA A 371 -2.53 5.39 22.36
C ALA A 371 -2.43 4.92 20.91
N ASP A 372 -1.22 4.79 20.36
CA ASP A 372 -0.98 4.32 18.98
C ASP A 372 -1.36 2.84 18.81
N ILE A 373 -1.02 1.95 19.75
CA ILE A 373 -1.44 0.55 19.72
C ILE A 373 -2.97 0.44 19.72
N LYS A 374 -3.65 1.15 20.62
CA LYS A 374 -5.10 1.14 20.69
C LYS A 374 -5.74 1.74 19.45
N LYS A 375 -5.12 2.76 18.84
CA LYS A 375 -5.56 3.32 17.56
C LYS A 375 -5.54 2.27 16.45
N ILE A 376 -4.47 1.47 16.37
CA ILE A 376 -4.37 0.37 15.40
C ILE A 376 -5.53 -0.61 15.58
N VAL A 377 -5.80 -1.03 16.83
CA VAL A 377 -6.89 -1.98 17.12
C VAL A 377 -8.25 -1.41 16.72
N ILE A 378 -8.58 -0.22 17.20
CA ILE A 378 -9.88 0.41 16.98
C ILE A 378 -10.14 0.68 15.51
N ASN A 379 -9.14 1.20 14.78
CA ASN A 379 -9.27 1.49 13.35
C ASN A 379 -9.35 0.22 12.49
N SER A 380 -8.85 -0.93 12.99
CA SER A 380 -8.95 -2.20 12.26
C SER A 380 -10.34 -2.84 12.35
N ILE A 381 -11.12 -2.53 13.38
CA ILE A 381 -12.39 -3.22 13.68
C ILE A 381 -13.35 -3.23 12.50
N TYR A 382 -13.65 -2.06 11.92
CA TYR A 382 -14.61 -1.99 10.81
C TYR A 382 -14.11 -2.73 9.57
N GLY A 383 -12.81 -2.63 9.25
CA GLY A 383 -12.21 -3.38 8.14
C GLY A 383 -12.25 -4.89 8.36
N LEU A 384 -12.07 -5.34 9.62
CA LEU A 384 -12.17 -6.74 9.99
C LEU A 384 -13.58 -7.31 9.83
N MET A 385 -14.61 -6.49 9.93
CA MET A 385 -15.99 -6.90 9.61
C MET A 385 -16.18 -7.21 8.11
N GLY A 386 -15.31 -6.70 7.25
CA GLY A 386 -15.26 -7.04 5.82
C GLY A 386 -14.46 -8.30 5.49
N SER A 387 -13.65 -8.82 6.42
CA SER A 387 -12.69 -9.90 6.16
C SER A 387 -13.29 -11.29 6.31
N ASP A 388 -13.27 -12.10 5.26
CA ASP A 388 -13.69 -13.52 5.31
C ASP A 388 -12.78 -14.37 6.21
N TYR A 389 -11.61 -13.89 6.56
CA TYR A 389 -10.59 -14.60 7.33
C TYR A 389 -10.58 -14.25 8.82
N TYR A 390 -11.67 -13.58 9.32
CA TYR A 390 -11.71 -13.19 10.72
C TYR A 390 -13.13 -13.29 11.29
N TRP A 391 -13.23 -13.60 12.59
CA TRP A 391 -14.50 -13.86 13.27
C TRP A 391 -15.44 -12.65 13.38
N LEU A 392 -14.97 -11.43 13.13
CA LEU A 392 -15.83 -10.25 13.03
C LEU A 392 -16.58 -10.12 11.69
N LYS A 393 -16.41 -11.04 10.72
CA LYS A 393 -17.06 -10.95 9.42
C LYS A 393 -18.56 -10.76 9.50
N ASP A 394 -19.04 -9.58 9.12
CA ASP A 394 -20.43 -9.24 8.88
C ASP A 394 -20.53 -8.02 7.97
N THR A 395 -20.68 -8.21 6.67
CA THR A 395 -20.77 -7.13 5.67
C THR A 395 -21.94 -6.19 5.95
N LYS A 396 -23.05 -6.67 6.48
CA LYS A 396 -24.22 -5.82 6.85
C LYS A 396 -23.88 -4.84 7.96
N ALA A 397 -23.14 -5.29 8.99
CA ALA A 397 -22.64 -4.45 10.06
C ALA A 397 -21.62 -3.42 9.53
N LEU A 398 -20.66 -3.85 8.69
CA LEU A 398 -19.71 -2.96 8.04
C LEU A 398 -20.41 -1.83 7.26
N LEU A 399 -21.33 -2.19 6.37
CA LEU A 399 -22.04 -1.23 5.52
C LEU A 399 -22.93 -0.29 6.34
N LYS A 400 -23.52 -0.76 7.46
CA LYS A 400 -24.28 0.10 8.37
C LYS A 400 -23.40 1.24 8.90
N ILE A 401 -22.15 0.98 9.28
CA ILE A 401 -21.22 2.01 9.77
C ILE A 401 -20.85 2.97 8.65
N THR A 402 -20.37 2.45 7.52
CA THR A 402 -19.81 3.27 6.43
C THR A 402 -20.88 4.15 5.77
N ILE A 403 -22.08 3.61 5.54
CA ILE A 403 -23.17 4.36 4.90
C ILE A 403 -23.79 5.38 5.89
N THR A 404 -23.92 5.02 7.18
CA THR A 404 -24.35 5.97 8.21
C THR A 404 -23.42 7.19 8.23
N GLY A 405 -22.10 6.97 8.22
CA GLY A 405 -21.14 8.09 8.18
C GLY A 405 -21.29 8.94 6.92
N GLN A 406 -21.41 8.31 5.75
CA GLN A 406 -21.61 9.04 4.50
C GLN A 406 -22.88 9.93 4.51
N LEU A 407 -23.97 9.40 5.02
CA LEU A 407 -25.25 10.14 5.06
C LEU A 407 -25.24 11.29 6.07
N TRP A 408 -24.51 11.15 7.20
CA TRP A 408 -24.34 12.26 8.13
C TRP A 408 -23.42 13.37 7.58
N LEU A 409 -22.36 13.02 6.86
CA LEU A 409 -21.57 14.01 6.12
C LEU A 409 -22.38 14.68 5.01
N ALA A 410 -23.25 13.93 4.32
CA ALA A 410 -24.18 14.50 3.36
C ALA A 410 -25.14 15.49 4.04
N LYS A 411 -25.64 15.18 5.26
CA LYS A 411 -26.51 16.07 6.04
C LYS A 411 -25.79 17.34 6.46
N LEU A 412 -24.54 17.22 6.92
CA LEU A 412 -23.70 18.38 7.23
C LEU A 412 -23.50 19.25 5.97
N CYS A 413 -23.14 18.65 4.85
CA CYS A 413 -22.97 19.33 3.57
C CYS A 413 -24.26 20.08 3.15
N GLU A 414 -25.44 19.42 3.23
CA GLU A 414 -26.72 20.06 2.94
C GLU A 414 -26.96 21.30 3.80
N ASN A 415 -26.76 21.19 5.11
CA ASN A 415 -26.98 22.27 6.04
C ASN A 415 -26.05 23.48 5.78
N LEU A 416 -24.77 23.20 5.44
CA LEU A 416 -23.81 24.25 5.09
C LEU A 416 -24.20 24.97 3.79
N LEU A 417 -24.56 24.22 2.76
CA LEU A 417 -24.99 24.80 1.48
C LEU A 417 -26.30 25.61 1.59
N LEU A 418 -27.25 25.18 2.41
CA LEU A 418 -28.48 25.92 2.68
C LEU A 418 -28.24 27.28 3.36
N ASN A 419 -27.09 27.41 4.02
CA ASN A 419 -26.65 28.66 4.65
C ASN A 419 -25.62 29.44 3.81
N ASN A 420 -25.52 29.12 2.51
CA ASN A 420 -24.59 29.72 1.55
C ASN A 420 -23.12 29.64 1.97
N ILE A 421 -22.73 28.60 2.72
CA ILE A 421 -21.34 28.29 3.02
C ILE A 421 -20.75 27.46 1.87
N ASN A 422 -19.63 27.91 1.33
CA ASN A 422 -19.01 27.29 0.16
C ASN A 422 -18.20 26.03 0.56
N VAL A 423 -18.74 24.86 0.25
CA VAL A 423 -18.06 23.57 0.46
C VAL A 423 -17.04 23.32 -0.65
N ILE A 424 -15.77 23.13 -0.29
CA ILE A 424 -14.65 22.91 -1.22
C ILE A 424 -14.33 21.44 -1.37
N SER A 425 -14.30 20.68 -0.28
CA SER A 425 -13.93 19.26 -0.29
C SER A 425 -14.67 18.48 0.79
N ILE A 426 -14.98 17.23 0.48
CA ILE A 426 -15.52 16.26 1.44
C ILE A 426 -14.67 14.99 1.35
N ASN A 427 -14.26 14.46 2.49
CA ASN A 427 -13.45 13.24 2.52
C ASN A 427 -13.73 12.43 3.78
N THR A 428 -14.32 11.26 3.61
CA THR A 428 -14.53 10.19 4.61
C THR A 428 -15.16 10.62 5.94
N ASP A 429 -14.54 11.54 6.68
CA ASP A 429 -14.86 11.98 8.03
C ASP A 429 -14.83 13.50 8.21
N GLY A 430 -14.52 14.24 7.15
CA GLY A 430 -14.34 15.68 7.21
C GLY A 430 -14.88 16.46 6.02
N ILE A 431 -14.99 17.78 6.22
CA ILE A 431 -15.49 18.75 5.24
C ILE A 431 -14.68 20.04 5.32
N LEU A 432 -14.12 20.45 4.17
CA LEU A 432 -13.39 21.71 4.02
C LEU A 432 -14.28 22.74 3.34
N CYS A 433 -14.37 23.92 3.92
CA CYS A 433 -15.19 25.03 3.45
C CYS A 433 -14.37 26.32 3.28
N LEU A 434 -14.80 27.18 2.37
CA LEU A 434 -14.41 28.59 2.35
C LEU A 434 -15.57 29.39 2.96
N VAL A 435 -15.34 29.93 4.16
CA VAL A 435 -16.36 30.53 5.02
C VAL A 435 -16.13 32.03 5.13
N LYS A 436 -17.17 32.86 4.91
CA LYS A 436 -17.05 34.28 5.19
C LYS A 436 -16.81 34.50 6.68
N LYS A 437 -15.91 35.41 7.03
CA LYS A 437 -15.55 35.66 8.44
C LYS A 437 -16.77 35.98 9.33
N GLU A 438 -17.76 36.69 8.82
CA GLU A 438 -19.02 36.95 9.47
C GLU A 438 -19.90 35.71 9.72
N GLN A 439 -19.65 34.64 9.00
CA GLN A 439 -20.37 33.36 9.07
C GLN A 439 -19.63 32.27 9.86
N ILE A 440 -18.46 32.55 10.42
CA ILE A 440 -17.66 31.52 11.12
C ILE A 440 -18.41 30.89 12.30
N GLU A 441 -19.11 31.74 13.10
CA GLU A 441 -19.90 31.25 14.23
C GLU A 441 -21.13 30.45 13.76
N LEU A 442 -21.74 30.82 12.65
CA LEU A 442 -22.82 30.06 12.03
C LEU A 442 -22.31 28.71 11.52
N TYR A 443 -21.14 28.71 10.84
CA TYR A 443 -20.48 27.48 10.39
C TYR A 443 -20.22 26.51 11.55
N LYS A 444 -19.62 26.99 12.64
CA LYS A 444 -19.39 26.20 13.85
C LYS A 444 -20.69 25.67 14.45
N SER A 445 -21.69 26.53 14.60
CA SER A 445 -22.98 26.12 15.10
C SER A 445 -23.65 25.01 14.30
N ILE A 446 -23.52 25.05 12.96
CA ILE A 446 -24.01 23.97 12.07
C ILE A 446 -23.24 22.67 12.30
N CYS A 447 -21.91 22.74 12.37
CA CYS A 447 -21.05 21.57 12.62
C CYS A 447 -21.32 20.97 14.00
N ASP A 448 -21.42 21.82 15.04
CA ASP A 448 -21.69 21.39 16.41
C ASP A 448 -23.09 20.78 16.56
N SER A 449 -24.10 21.33 15.88
CA SER A 449 -25.45 20.75 15.87
C SER A 449 -25.46 19.31 15.34
N ILE A 450 -24.74 19.03 14.24
CA ILE A 450 -24.64 17.69 13.75
C ILE A 450 -23.80 16.80 14.70
N SER A 451 -22.73 17.36 15.29
CA SER A 451 -21.90 16.67 16.29
C SER A 451 -22.71 16.22 17.51
N GLU A 452 -23.62 17.10 17.99
CA GLU A 452 -24.51 16.80 19.10
C GLU A 452 -25.56 15.74 18.73
N GLU A 453 -26.15 15.84 17.54
CA GLU A 453 -27.15 14.90 17.04
C GLU A 453 -26.59 13.49 16.96
N ILE A 454 -25.35 13.33 16.40
CA ILE A 454 -24.71 12.04 16.29
C ILE A 454 -23.86 11.66 17.52
N LYS A 455 -23.71 12.56 18.49
CA LYS A 455 -22.88 12.40 19.71
C LYS A 455 -21.42 12.09 19.38
N ILE A 456 -20.87 12.76 18.37
CA ILE A 456 -19.46 12.64 17.96
C ILE A 456 -18.86 14.04 17.87
N LYS A 457 -17.79 14.29 18.63
CA LYS A 457 -17.08 15.56 18.58
C LYS A 457 -16.33 15.71 17.27
N GLY A 458 -16.16 16.95 16.85
CA GLY A 458 -15.29 17.28 15.73
C GLY A 458 -14.10 18.14 16.15
N GLU A 459 -13.07 18.13 15.32
CA GLU A 459 -11.89 19.00 15.43
C GLU A 459 -11.93 20.03 14.31
N TYR A 460 -11.64 21.29 14.64
CA TYR A 460 -11.56 22.39 13.69
C TYR A 460 -10.11 22.70 13.35
N THR A 461 -9.84 22.90 12.08
CA THR A 461 -8.53 23.36 11.60
C THR A 461 -8.72 24.48 10.59
N SER A 462 -8.06 25.62 10.81
CA SER A 462 -8.07 26.73 9.85
C SER A 462 -6.79 26.75 9.04
N TYR A 463 -6.91 26.95 7.73
CA TYR A 463 -5.77 27.01 6.83
C TYR A 463 -5.56 28.43 6.27
N LYS A 464 -4.29 28.81 6.04
CA LYS A 464 -3.92 29.96 5.22
C LYS A 464 -4.17 29.68 3.75
N GLU A 465 -3.72 28.51 3.30
CA GLU A 465 -3.81 28.10 1.91
C GLU A 465 -4.14 26.61 1.80
N TYR A 466 -4.94 26.27 0.81
CA TYR A 466 -5.21 24.91 0.37
C TYR A 466 -5.03 24.80 -1.14
N ILE A 467 -4.03 24.05 -1.56
CA ILE A 467 -3.61 23.92 -2.94
C ILE A 467 -3.81 22.47 -3.34
N ARG A 468 -4.67 22.22 -4.32
CA ARG A 468 -4.96 20.85 -4.75
C ARG A 468 -4.91 20.71 -6.26
N ARG A 469 -4.33 19.62 -6.71
CA ARG A 469 -4.42 19.13 -8.07
C ARG A 469 -5.62 18.19 -8.26
N ASP A 470 -5.85 17.32 -7.29
CA ASP A 470 -6.98 16.39 -7.19
C ASP A 470 -7.12 15.91 -5.74
N VAL A 471 -8.16 15.11 -5.42
CA VAL A 471 -8.45 14.60 -4.07
C VAL A 471 -7.29 13.85 -3.40
N ASN A 472 -6.38 13.28 -4.18
CA ASN A 472 -5.23 12.52 -3.70
C ASN A 472 -3.90 13.28 -3.78
N ASN A 473 -3.91 14.49 -4.35
CA ASN A 473 -2.72 15.31 -4.53
C ASN A 473 -3.03 16.74 -4.11
N PHE A 474 -2.69 17.07 -2.87
CA PHE A 474 -2.89 18.39 -2.30
C PHE A 474 -1.83 18.78 -1.28
N MET A 475 -1.74 20.05 -0.99
CA MET A 475 -0.96 20.66 0.08
C MET A 475 -1.82 21.68 0.82
N SER A 476 -1.78 21.67 2.15
CA SER A 476 -2.40 22.70 3.00
C SER A 476 -1.37 23.33 3.92
N ILE A 477 -1.54 24.63 4.19
CA ILE A 477 -0.70 25.41 5.09
C ILE A 477 -1.63 25.97 6.18
N ASP A 478 -1.40 25.58 7.43
CA ASP A 478 -2.20 26.06 8.56
C ASP A 478 -1.79 27.46 9.02
N LEU A 479 -2.50 28.01 10.00
CA LEU A 479 -2.24 29.35 10.54
C LEU A 479 -0.87 29.48 11.23
N GLN A 480 -0.24 28.36 11.59
CA GLN A 480 1.11 28.29 12.19
C GLN A 480 2.21 27.97 11.17
N ASP A 481 1.92 28.09 9.87
CA ASP A 481 2.82 27.77 8.74
C ASP A 481 3.25 26.30 8.65
N LYS A 482 2.54 25.40 9.32
CA LYS A 482 2.76 23.97 9.20
C LYS A 482 2.18 23.46 7.89
N VAL A 483 3.02 22.78 7.11
CA VAL A 483 2.64 22.25 5.81
C VAL A 483 2.25 20.78 5.93
N LYS A 484 1.05 20.43 5.45
CA LYS A 484 0.58 19.04 5.26
C LYS A 484 0.56 18.73 3.76
N GLN A 485 1.11 17.61 3.36
CA GLN A 485 1.27 17.22 1.97
C GLN A 485 0.69 15.82 1.72
N LYS A 486 0.07 15.63 0.56
CA LYS A 486 -0.45 14.34 0.12
C LYS A 486 -0.25 14.14 -1.38
N GLY A 487 0.13 12.91 -1.74
CA GLY A 487 0.22 12.47 -3.13
C GLY A 487 1.54 12.83 -3.83
N LYS A 488 1.77 12.19 -4.99
CA LYS A 488 3.04 12.21 -5.72
C LYS A 488 3.47 13.57 -6.25
N TYR A 489 2.55 14.54 -6.32
CA TYR A 489 2.85 15.90 -6.77
C TYR A 489 3.27 16.83 -5.63
N PHE A 490 3.07 16.44 -4.37
CA PHE A 490 3.39 17.29 -3.23
C PHE A 490 4.24 16.62 -2.16
N THR A 491 4.34 15.27 -2.11
CA THR A 491 5.24 14.59 -1.19
C THR A 491 6.47 14.01 -1.88
N THR A 492 7.65 14.29 -1.32
CA THR A 492 8.93 13.71 -1.75
C THR A 492 9.19 12.34 -1.11
N GLU A 493 8.49 12.02 -0.02
CA GLU A 493 8.53 10.70 0.59
C GLU A 493 7.65 9.73 -0.19
N ILE A 494 8.27 8.68 -0.72
CA ILE A 494 7.59 7.64 -1.46
C ILE A 494 7.45 6.41 -0.56
N SER A 495 6.21 6.02 -0.25
CA SER A 495 5.96 4.81 0.51
C SER A 495 6.39 3.57 -0.29
N LEU A 496 6.84 2.51 0.42
CA LEU A 496 7.43 1.32 -0.18
C LEU A 496 6.53 0.63 -1.22
N ASN A 497 5.20 0.78 -1.11
CA ASN A 497 4.20 0.17 -2.00
C ASN A 497 3.83 1.01 -3.23
N LYS A 498 4.36 2.22 -3.35
CA LYS A 498 4.04 3.12 -4.48
C LYS A 498 5.10 3.04 -5.56
N GLY A 499 4.69 3.23 -6.82
CA GLY A 499 5.64 3.43 -7.90
C GLY A 499 6.48 4.68 -7.64
N TYR A 500 7.77 4.59 -7.91
CA TYR A 500 8.68 5.73 -7.83
C TYR A 500 8.42 6.67 -9.01
N TYR A 501 8.22 7.95 -8.76
CA TYR A 501 7.82 8.89 -9.82
C TYR A 501 8.35 10.29 -9.55
N TYR A 502 9.48 10.62 -10.11
CA TYR A 502 10.09 11.95 -10.20
C TYR A 502 9.90 12.83 -8.95
N PRO A 503 10.51 12.52 -7.78
CA PRO A 503 10.35 13.31 -6.56
C PRO A 503 10.72 14.78 -6.73
N ILE A 504 11.55 15.13 -7.73
CA ILE A 504 11.91 16.51 -8.08
C ILE A 504 10.68 17.37 -8.39
N VAL A 505 9.63 16.78 -8.98
CA VAL A 505 8.38 17.50 -9.30
C VAL A 505 7.71 17.94 -8.00
N ALA A 506 7.59 17.03 -7.02
CA ALA A 506 7.04 17.37 -5.72
C ALA A 506 7.87 18.42 -4.97
N LYS A 507 9.21 18.28 -4.98
CA LYS A 507 10.13 19.25 -4.38
C LYS A 507 9.98 20.64 -5.01
N ALA A 508 9.94 20.72 -6.34
CA ALA A 508 9.84 21.98 -7.07
C ALA A 508 8.49 22.66 -6.82
N LEU A 509 7.37 21.91 -6.86
CA LEU A 509 6.04 22.45 -6.57
C LEU A 509 5.93 22.92 -5.11
N ASN A 510 6.48 22.19 -4.15
CA ASN A 510 6.49 22.61 -2.76
C ASN A 510 7.25 23.93 -2.56
N LEU A 511 8.46 24.04 -3.10
CA LEU A 511 9.25 25.25 -2.98
C LEU A 511 8.64 26.44 -3.73
N PHE A 512 7.98 26.17 -4.84
CA PHE A 512 7.22 27.20 -5.59
C PHE A 512 6.09 27.79 -4.74
N TYR A 513 5.24 26.93 -4.14
CA TYR A 513 4.09 27.39 -3.38
C TYR A 513 4.43 27.90 -1.97
N THR A 514 5.49 27.37 -1.33
CA THR A 514 5.81 27.74 0.06
C THR A 514 6.87 28.84 0.17
N LYS A 515 7.76 28.95 -0.81
CA LYS A 515 8.91 29.87 -0.76
C LYS A 515 9.06 30.77 -1.99
N ASN A 516 8.12 30.70 -2.93
CA ASN A 516 8.16 31.44 -4.21
C ASN A 516 9.48 31.23 -5.00
N ILE A 517 10.05 30.01 -4.91
CA ILE A 517 11.24 29.63 -5.69
C ILE A 517 10.78 29.04 -7.03
N SER A 518 11.33 29.53 -8.13
CA SER A 518 10.94 29.04 -9.46
C SER A 518 11.24 27.54 -9.62
N VAL A 519 10.37 26.83 -10.33
CA VAL A 519 10.53 25.40 -10.59
C VAL A 519 11.79 25.11 -11.39
N GLU A 520 12.14 26.03 -12.32
CA GLU A 520 13.36 25.95 -13.13
C GLU A 520 14.61 25.97 -12.27
N LYS A 521 14.67 26.88 -11.29
CA LYS A 521 15.81 26.99 -10.36
C LYS A 521 15.96 25.70 -9.55
N THR A 522 14.87 25.24 -8.92
CA THR A 522 14.89 24.02 -8.11
C THR A 522 15.34 22.80 -8.91
N ILE A 523 14.84 22.64 -10.14
CA ILE A 523 15.13 21.46 -10.96
C ILE A 523 16.56 21.49 -11.49
N LYS A 524 17.08 22.66 -11.90
CA LYS A 524 18.44 22.78 -12.46
C LYS A 524 19.54 22.70 -11.38
N GLU A 525 19.24 23.10 -10.15
CA GLU A 525 20.20 23.08 -9.03
C GLU A 525 20.23 21.72 -8.30
N GLU A 526 19.27 20.80 -8.55
CA GLU A 526 19.22 19.49 -7.92
C GLU A 526 20.34 18.58 -8.43
N LYS A 527 21.08 17.96 -7.51
CA LYS A 527 22.20 17.06 -7.81
C LYS A 527 21.91 15.60 -7.52
N ASP A 528 20.93 15.30 -6.66
CA ASP A 528 20.55 13.91 -6.35
C ASP A 528 19.81 13.28 -7.52
N ILE A 529 20.47 12.35 -8.22
CA ILE A 529 19.89 11.65 -9.36
C ILE A 529 18.58 10.90 -9.00
N PHE A 530 18.45 10.43 -7.76
CA PHE A 530 17.25 9.75 -7.30
C PHE A 530 16.00 10.67 -7.31
N MET A 531 16.18 11.98 -7.33
CA MET A 531 15.09 12.94 -7.47
C MET A 531 14.46 12.92 -8.88
N PHE A 532 15.20 12.47 -9.88
CA PHE A 532 14.78 12.45 -11.30
C PHE A 532 14.29 11.09 -11.78
N ILE A 533 14.33 10.06 -10.93
CA ILE A 533 13.99 8.69 -11.28
C ILE A 533 12.46 8.49 -11.30
N ALA A 534 12.02 7.66 -12.24
CA ALA A 534 10.76 6.94 -12.17
C ALA A 534 10.99 5.43 -12.32
N SER A 535 10.01 4.64 -11.92
CA SER A 535 10.09 3.18 -12.00
C SER A 535 8.78 2.54 -12.41
N GLN A 536 8.88 1.36 -13.02
CA GLN A 536 7.72 0.54 -13.35
C GLN A 536 8.05 -0.94 -13.27
N LYS A 537 7.10 -1.70 -12.72
CA LYS A 537 7.04 -3.15 -12.80
C LYS A 537 6.28 -3.54 -14.07
N VAL A 538 6.83 -4.42 -14.89
CA VAL A 538 6.19 -4.99 -16.06
C VAL A 538 5.63 -6.37 -15.69
N ASP A 539 4.39 -6.65 -16.09
CA ASP A 539 3.79 -7.97 -15.95
C ASP A 539 4.36 -8.89 -17.05
N THR A 540 5.37 -9.66 -16.68
CA THR A 540 6.09 -10.53 -17.62
C THR A 540 5.27 -11.72 -18.15
N ASN A 541 4.12 -12.01 -17.53
CA ASN A 541 3.18 -12.97 -18.07
C ASN A 541 2.43 -12.44 -19.33
N LYS A 542 2.41 -11.11 -19.51
CA LYS A 542 1.68 -10.44 -20.59
C LYS A 542 2.59 -9.68 -21.53
N PHE A 543 3.72 -9.17 -21.05
CA PHE A 543 4.57 -8.25 -21.80
C PHE A 543 6.04 -8.54 -21.57
N ASN A 544 6.83 -8.43 -22.63
CA ASN A 544 8.27 -8.23 -22.54
C ASN A 544 8.56 -6.76 -22.23
N ALA A 545 9.54 -6.50 -21.39
CA ALA A 545 10.10 -5.18 -21.16
C ALA A 545 11.27 -4.99 -22.16
N GLU A 546 11.14 -4.03 -23.05
CA GLU A 546 12.12 -3.81 -24.12
C GLU A 546 12.60 -2.35 -24.11
N PHE A 547 13.90 -2.18 -24.35
CA PHE A 547 14.51 -0.86 -24.53
C PHE A 547 15.05 -0.75 -25.94
N HIS A 548 14.44 0.12 -26.75
CA HIS A 548 14.76 0.37 -28.15
C HIS A 548 15.58 1.65 -28.26
N TYR A 549 16.77 1.57 -28.82
CA TYR A 549 17.66 2.71 -29.00
C TYR A 549 18.42 2.62 -30.33
N PHE A 550 18.88 3.77 -30.82
CA PHE A 550 19.71 3.83 -32.01
C PHE A 550 21.18 3.97 -31.62
N ASP A 551 22.02 3.13 -32.21
CA ASP A 551 23.47 3.25 -32.20
C ASP A 551 23.97 3.23 -33.63
N ASN A 552 24.71 4.28 -34.05
CA ASN A 552 25.20 4.44 -35.44
C ASN A 552 24.08 4.25 -36.49
N ASN A 553 22.89 4.78 -36.24
CA ASN A 553 21.67 4.66 -37.07
C ASN A 553 21.12 3.22 -37.18
N ILE A 554 21.63 2.28 -36.40
CA ILE A 554 21.09 0.92 -36.29
C ILE A 554 20.19 0.87 -35.06
N MET A 555 18.95 0.38 -35.24
CA MET A 555 18.03 0.15 -34.14
C MET A 555 18.42 -1.10 -33.38
N ASN A 556 18.70 -0.95 -32.09
CA ASN A 556 19.01 -2.02 -31.16
C ASN A 556 17.86 -2.23 -30.17
N ILE A 557 17.66 -3.47 -29.75
CA ILE A 557 16.64 -3.86 -28.76
C ILE A 557 17.32 -4.62 -27.63
N ASN A 558 17.26 -4.05 -26.43
CA ASN A 558 17.69 -4.74 -25.21
C ASN A 558 16.46 -5.19 -24.42
N TYR A 559 16.41 -6.47 -24.05
CA TYR A 559 15.43 -6.98 -23.12
C TYR A 559 15.79 -6.55 -21.71
N LEU A 560 14.79 -5.98 -21.02
CA LEU A 560 14.95 -5.48 -19.68
C LEU A 560 14.40 -6.46 -18.65
N GLN A 561 14.78 -6.29 -17.39
CA GLN A 561 14.26 -7.04 -16.26
C GLN A 561 12.79 -6.68 -15.95
N LYS A 562 12.18 -7.40 -15.00
CA LYS A 562 10.77 -7.20 -14.61
C LYS A 562 10.48 -5.83 -14.01
N ILE A 563 11.38 -5.31 -13.17
CA ILE A 563 11.27 -4.00 -12.55
C ILE A 563 12.41 -3.12 -13.04
N ASN A 564 12.06 -1.97 -13.62
CA ASN A 564 13.05 -1.05 -14.17
C ASN A 564 12.84 0.35 -13.64
N ARG A 565 13.95 1.09 -13.53
CA ARG A 565 13.95 2.52 -13.26
C ARG A 565 14.73 3.27 -14.34
N TRP A 566 14.31 4.49 -14.57
CA TRP A 566 14.85 5.35 -15.61
C TRP A 566 14.86 6.81 -15.21
N VAL A 567 15.60 7.60 -15.96
CA VAL A 567 15.53 9.06 -16.02
C VAL A 567 15.16 9.50 -17.43
N VAL A 568 14.56 10.67 -17.55
CA VAL A 568 14.30 11.29 -18.86
C VAL A 568 15.53 12.08 -19.27
N THR A 569 16.05 11.80 -20.47
CA THR A 569 17.31 12.31 -21.00
C THR A 569 17.11 12.98 -22.35
N LYS A 570 18.08 13.76 -22.80
CA LYS A 570 18.08 14.35 -24.16
C LYS A 570 18.47 13.31 -25.21
N THR A 571 19.33 12.38 -24.82
CA THR A 571 19.75 11.21 -25.62
C THR A 571 19.23 9.94 -24.97
N GLY A 572 19.34 8.78 -25.65
CA GLY A 572 18.90 7.48 -25.10
C GLY A 572 17.90 6.76 -25.99
N GLY A 573 16.92 6.07 -25.40
CA GLY A 573 16.00 5.21 -26.12
C GLY A 573 14.56 5.29 -25.66
N LYS A 574 13.75 4.33 -26.10
CA LYS A 574 12.35 4.16 -25.74
C LYS A 574 12.18 2.91 -24.90
N PHE A 575 11.49 3.03 -23.76
CA PHE A 575 11.08 1.89 -22.96
C PHE A 575 9.68 1.46 -23.37
N LEU A 576 9.56 0.22 -23.84
CA LEU A 576 8.32 -0.35 -24.39
C LEU A 576 7.93 -1.61 -23.60
N LYS A 577 6.62 -1.79 -23.42
CA LYS A 577 6.00 -3.07 -23.04
C LYS A 577 5.43 -3.67 -24.31
N VAL A 578 6.04 -4.75 -24.77
CA VAL A 578 5.64 -5.44 -26.00
C VAL A 578 4.93 -6.74 -25.62
N GLU A 579 3.69 -6.90 -26.08
CA GLU A 579 2.87 -8.07 -25.77
C GLU A 579 3.60 -9.36 -26.18
N ASN A 580 3.79 -10.28 -25.24
CA ASN A 580 4.48 -11.55 -25.49
C ASN A 580 3.57 -12.59 -26.13
N GLU A 581 4.14 -13.69 -26.62
CA GLU A 581 3.38 -14.72 -27.34
C GLU A 581 2.37 -15.44 -26.49
N PHE A 582 2.59 -15.55 -25.18
CA PHE A 582 1.67 -16.21 -24.25
C PHE A 582 0.35 -15.46 -24.05
N SER A 583 0.33 -14.15 -24.28
CA SER A 583 -0.87 -13.31 -24.09
C SER A 583 -1.77 -13.24 -25.33
N LYS A 584 -1.37 -13.84 -26.47
CA LYS A 584 -2.00 -13.61 -27.78
C LYS A 584 -3.15 -14.54 -28.11
N THR A 585 -3.39 -15.60 -27.36
CA THR A 585 -4.30 -16.69 -27.77
C THR A 585 -5.78 -16.38 -27.60
N GLU A 586 -6.18 -15.45 -26.74
CA GLU A 586 -7.60 -15.14 -26.55
C GLU A 586 -7.81 -13.63 -26.30
N ARG A 587 -8.71 -13.02 -27.07
CA ARG A 587 -9.21 -11.68 -26.80
C ARG A 587 -10.71 -11.70 -26.58
N ILE A 588 -11.13 -11.12 -25.46
CA ILE A 588 -12.56 -10.98 -25.14
C ILE A 588 -13.05 -9.61 -25.61
N ASN A 589 -14.16 -9.62 -26.34
CA ASN A 589 -14.85 -8.38 -26.69
C ASN A 589 -15.45 -7.76 -25.42
N LYS A 590 -14.93 -6.61 -25.02
CA LYS A 590 -15.35 -5.92 -23.78
C LYS A 590 -16.84 -5.52 -23.73
N LYS A 591 -17.51 -5.47 -24.88
CA LYS A 591 -18.94 -5.11 -24.98
C LYS A 591 -19.86 -6.33 -25.00
N THR A 592 -19.46 -7.42 -25.67
CA THR A 592 -20.30 -8.61 -25.86
C THR A 592 -19.92 -9.76 -24.93
N LEU A 593 -18.75 -9.69 -24.25
CA LEU A 593 -18.17 -10.77 -23.45
C LEU A 593 -17.86 -12.06 -24.24
N GLU A 594 -17.92 -12.00 -25.58
CA GLU A 594 -17.61 -13.13 -26.43
C GLU A 594 -16.09 -13.33 -26.56
N LYS A 595 -15.67 -14.58 -26.37
CA LYS A 595 -14.30 -15.01 -26.65
C LYS A 595 -14.12 -15.13 -28.16
N LYS A 596 -13.13 -14.43 -28.70
CA LYS A 596 -12.75 -14.59 -30.10
C LYS A 596 -11.37 -15.23 -30.14
N GLU A 597 -11.31 -16.47 -30.64
CA GLU A 597 -10.06 -17.09 -31.04
C GLU A 597 -9.49 -16.32 -32.24
N LEU A 598 -8.28 -15.79 -32.08
CA LEU A 598 -7.58 -15.05 -33.13
C LEU A 598 -6.51 -15.97 -33.72
N THR A 599 -6.63 -16.21 -35.02
CA THR A 599 -5.55 -16.86 -35.78
C THR A 599 -4.31 -15.99 -35.81
N LYS A 600 -3.11 -16.59 -35.80
CA LYS A 600 -1.81 -15.89 -35.82
C LYS A 600 -1.68 -14.75 -36.85
N ALA A 601 -2.40 -14.84 -37.97
CA ALA A 601 -2.37 -13.89 -39.06
C ALA A 601 -3.06 -12.53 -38.77
N ASN A 602 -3.94 -12.45 -37.74
CA ASN A 602 -4.75 -11.26 -37.44
C ASN A 602 -4.35 -10.51 -36.16
N LEU A 603 -3.22 -10.88 -35.55
CA LEU A 603 -2.78 -10.34 -34.27
C LEU A 603 -1.85 -9.14 -34.45
N LYS A 604 -2.35 -7.92 -34.27
CA LYS A 604 -1.45 -6.79 -34.00
C LYS A 604 -0.90 -6.90 -32.59
N THR A 605 0.41 -7.05 -32.44
CA THR A 605 1.12 -7.00 -31.17
C THR A 605 0.82 -5.69 -30.46
N LYS A 606 0.34 -5.76 -29.22
CA LYS A 606 0.10 -4.55 -28.42
C LYS A 606 1.42 -4.02 -27.91
N ILE A 607 1.75 -2.77 -28.26
CA ILE A 607 2.93 -2.05 -27.77
C ILE A 607 2.46 -0.88 -26.93
N ILE A 608 2.99 -0.77 -25.71
CA ILE A 608 2.71 0.33 -24.78
C ILE A 608 4.04 1.02 -24.46
N GLY A 609 4.22 2.25 -24.95
CA GLY A 609 5.38 3.06 -24.61
C GLY A 609 5.28 3.67 -23.21
N ILE A 610 6.41 3.82 -22.57
CA ILE A 610 6.60 4.54 -21.32
C ILE A 610 7.19 5.90 -21.66
N GLU A 611 6.57 6.99 -21.16
CA GLU A 611 6.99 8.39 -21.47
C GLU A 611 7.22 8.61 -22.98
N THR A 612 6.21 8.28 -23.78
CA THR A 612 6.30 8.15 -25.26
C THR A 612 6.85 9.37 -25.99
N SER A 613 6.67 10.58 -25.43
CA SER A 613 7.15 11.83 -26.00
C SER A 613 8.63 12.13 -25.72
N SER A 614 9.31 11.29 -24.92
CA SER A 614 10.66 11.56 -24.42
C SER A 614 11.61 10.41 -24.70
N LEU A 615 12.91 10.67 -24.65
CA LEU A 615 13.96 9.67 -24.59
C LEU A 615 14.30 9.37 -23.14
N LEU A 616 14.70 8.14 -22.88
CA LEU A 616 14.97 7.62 -21.54
C LEU A 616 16.36 7.01 -21.49
N THR A 617 16.95 7.02 -20.32
CA THR A 617 18.11 6.18 -19.97
C THR A 617 17.71 5.26 -18.81
N ILE A 618 17.88 3.96 -18.99
CA ILE A 618 17.63 2.95 -17.95
C ILE A 618 18.78 3.00 -16.95
N ILE A 619 18.47 3.11 -15.66
CA ILE A 619 19.46 3.24 -14.58
C ILE A 619 19.19 2.26 -13.43
N ASN A 620 19.01 0.98 -13.75
CA ASN A 620 18.84 -0.05 -12.72
C ASN A 620 20.05 -0.11 -11.77
N LYS A 621 21.26 0.20 -12.25
CA LYS A 621 22.44 0.50 -11.45
C LYS A 621 22.75 1.99 -11.58
N VAL A 622 22.76 2.71 -10.45
CA VAL A 622 23.18 4.13 -10.40
C VAL A 622 24.68 4.17 -10.32
N GLU A 623 25.30 4.87 -11.23
CA GLU A 623 26.75 5.06 -11.33
C GLU A 623 27.11 6.51 -10.97
N ASP A 624 28.30 6.72 -10.49
CA ASP A 624 28.86 8.06 -10.24
C ASP A 624 29.29 8.70 -11.57
N LYS A 625 28.30 9.15 -12.33
CA LYS A 625 28.50 9.87 -13.60
C LYS A 625 27.44 10.94 -13.80
N ILE A 626 27.74 11.87 -14.70
CA ILE A 626 26.79 12.90 -15.13
C ILE A 626 25.82 12.28 -16.15
N TYR A 627 24.53 12.36 -15.83
CA TYR A 627 23.46 11.93 -16.74
C TYR A 627 22.97 13.13 -17.56
N ASP A 628 22.75 12.95 -18.86
CA ASP A 628 22.25 13.99 -19.78
C ASP A 628 20.74 14.23 -19.59
N LEU A 629 20.36 14.77 -18.42
CA LEU A 629 18.97 14.96 -18.04
C LEU A 629 18.25 15.97 -18.93
N ASN A 630 17.04 15.63 -19.35
CA ASN A 630 16.12 16.56 -20.00
C ASN A 630 15.35 17.37 -18.95
N TYR A 631 15.95 18.41 -18.38
CA TYR A 631 15.32 19.25 -17.36
C TYR A 631 13.98 19.86 -17.84
N ASN A 632 13.85 20.16 -19.13
CA ASN A 632 12.62 20.75 -19.70
C ASN A 632 11.41 19.82 -19.53
N PHE A 633 11.60 18.50 -19.56
CA PHE A 633 10.54 17.54 -19.30
C PHE A 633 9.96 17.71 -17.88
N TYR A 634 10.81 17.76 -16.86
CA TYR A 634 10.40 17.89 -15.45
C TYR A 634 9.81 19.28 -15.17
N ILE A 635 10.40 20.34 -15.76
CA ILE A 635 9.88 21.70 -15.68
C ILE A 635 8.48 21.78 -16.29
N LYS A 636 8.26 21.12 -17.43
CA LYS A 636 6.94 21.08 -18.08
C LYS A 636 5.89 20.45 -17.19
N ILE A 637 6.18 19.30 -16.55
CA ILE A 637 5.23 18.65 -15.61
C ILE A 637 4.83 19.62 -14.49
N CYS A 638 5.80 20.37 -13.94
CA CYS A 638 5.52 21.36 -12.89
C CYS A 638 4.65 22.51 -13.43
N LYS A 639 4.99 23.07 -14.60
CA LYS A 639 4.23 24.18 -15.22
C LYS A 639 2.81 23.76 -15.57
N ASP A 640 2.63 22.59 -16.20
CA ASP A 640 1.32 22.05 -16.53
C ASP A 640 0.47 21.85 -15.24
N THR A 641 1.12 21.45 -14.12
CA THR A 641 0.45 21.30 -12.84
C THR A 641 0.07 22.65 -12.22
N ILE A 642 0.95 23.65 -12.28
CA ILE A 642 0.68 25.02 -11.80
C ILE A 642 -0.45 25.66 -12.61
N GLU A 643 -0.42 25.54 -13.94
CA GLU A 643 -1.47 26.06 -14.83
C GLU A 643 -2.81 25.42 -14.54
N LEU A 644 -2.83 24.10 -14.32
CA LEU A 644 -4.04 23.36 -13.95
C LEU A 644 -4.65 23.86 -12.63
N ILE A 645 -3.78 24.16 -11.65
CA ILE A 645 -4.21 24.61 -10.31
C ILE A 645 -4.58 26.10 -10.34
N ASN A 646 -3.83 26.92 -11.07
CA ASN A 646 -4.00 28.38 -11.09
C ASN A 646 -3.76 28.97 -12.50
N PRO A 647 -4.78 28.91 -13.35
CA PRO A 647 -4.65 29.31 -14.77
C PRO A 647 -4.18 30.76 -15.01
N SER A 648 -4.33 31.66 -14.02
CA SER A 648 -3.98 33.08 -14.15
C SER A 648 -2.52 33.44 -13.88
N ILE A 649 -1.72 32.53 -13.31
CA ILE A 649 -0.32 32.82 -12.94
C ILE A 649 0.63 32.85 -14.16
N ILE A 650 0.36 32.10 -15.21
CA ILE A 650 1.28 31.98 -16.35
C ILE A 650 1.22 33.20 -17.29
N GLN A 651 0.14 33.93 -17.32
CA GLN A 651 0.05 35.16 -18.13
C GLN A 651 0.95 36.30 -17.63
N THR A 652 1.34 36.31 -16.36
CA THR A 652 2.21 37.33 -15.74
C THR A 652 3.70 37.04 -15.77
N THR A 653 4.14 35.84 -16.12
CA THR A 653 5.58 35.45 -16.14
C THR A 653 6.16 35.34 -17.54
N LEU A 654 5.42 35.70 -18.57
CA LEU A 654 5.88 35.74 -19.98
C LEU A 654 6.33 37.12 -20.45
N PHE A 655 6.49 38.08 -19.53
CA PHE A 655 7.03 39.44 -19.83
C PHE A 655 8.25 39.72 -19.00
#